data_e3e885e96296ba3b7d2a863772ecbcc3
#
_entry.id   e3e885e96296ba3b7d2a863772ecbcc3
#
_cell.length_a   1.000
_cell.length_b   1.000
_cell.length_c   1.000
_cell.angle_alpha   90.00
_cell.angle_beta   90.00
_cell.angle_gamma   90.00
#
_symmetry.space_group_name_H-M   'P 1'
#
loop_
_entity.id
_entity.type
_entity.pdbx_description
1 polymer ?
#
loop_
_entity_poly.entity_id
_entity_poly.type
_entity_poly.pdbx_seq_one_letter_code
_entity_poly.pdbx_strand_id
1 'polypeptide(L)'
;MPNFGFHIAPTHPVAGRLIYDSKKLSENILKQQSDERVFSRAQEQKRLSEGDVVGGAPCCKAIHITLGFDGTNNNDKADGSSVSPSCSNVARLIHASIGSGDDINSRGIFKYYCPGVGTVFPDIKEFTPSNMGLIGAEGGENRINWGLVQLVDALFYTLLKSRLKLNEVQGLVEEMSTNWTVSTLTGGLLENGEKKRRAALEPKLKELEEKLRQRQNSGQKPHILAMRLYVYGFSRGAAEARAFANWLQELTRVSDADGRVEYRFAGLPISIEFLGLFDTVAAVGLADSAPFAAGHMDWADDTMRLPDEALSQCLPTILPEDCSFLKRCVHLVSCHEQRASFPLDSIRRRDIDANGRRTGPSCYRKWTVENAYPGVHSDVGGGYGVGNQGKAVGGSEFLLSQIALQHMYAEAFEAGAPLQVPAPAVHPDFHEEWRVMVPKIEAEFSVSEELATRFNAWQAQAKAGPLEEVIRRETALITAWRIDRYAGGLRNKAFFANVPPDMPEAQQKAWEALHKRRSREYAAAQQGEPLPPMSAAEQAEWDRNVALIGGEDKLRDLRVEKQFDPPLDQRQLLGAAAEFAHDYKGDWGVLDDGMTVGGVIDLLLGGTVFLINEEDEAEEYSQIHRDGSARYHQLFSAPDRVAPGQEKLVALFDEQVHDSRAWFMNTSAIGPREPFTDYFRYRLVHFDNESNKRLSVLATAGRVVGVGVMLASVGLSVKRRDPRMLLGLFLPSLARPLLSGKVGLPEISAFDPLTGIALPMVGGAALDNLRAFTCEPGDKVEQIGQLPPPPPLAVAAVQSPALQQVLLAQQTVEALKARDLGSLAGLVAKAELTQTPAAATPAWLQRGKDLMESL
;
A
#
# COMPACT_ATOMS: atom_id res chain seq x y z
N MET A 1 -4.52 23.75 18.55
CA MET A 1 -4.42 23.99 17.08
C MET A 1 -4.48 22.61 16.43
N PRO A 2 -5.19 22.41 15.35
CA PRO A 2 -5.15 21.13 14.68
C PRO A 2 -3.71 20.86 14.24
N ASN A 3 -3.11 19.74 14.71
CA ASN A 3 -1.82 19.29 14.25
C ASN A 3 -1.94 18.93 12.77
N PHE A 4 -1.10 19.49 11.95
CA PHE A 4 -0.90 19.08 10.55
C PHE A 4 0.58 18.86 10.31
N GLY A 5 0.92 18.10 9.29
CA GLY A 5 2.29 17.77 8.95
C GLY A 5 2.71 16.35 9.32
N PHE A 6 4.01 16.12 9.30
CA PHE A 6 4.61 14.84 9.67
C PHE A 6 5.01 14.80 11.14
N HIS A 7 4.72 13.70 11.80
CA HIS A 7 5.01 13.48 13.23
C HIS A 7 5.44 12.04 13.51
N ILE A 8 6.17 11.85 14.58
CA ILE A 8 6.31 10.53 15.19
C ILE A 8 4.97 10.18 15.87
N ALA A 9 4.56 8.92 15.82
CA ALA A 9 3.35 8.44 16.47
C ALA A 9 3.30 8.90 17.95
N PRO A 10 2.15 9.39 18.41
CA PRO A 10 2.03 9.85 19.80
C PRO A 10 2.08 8.68 20.78
N THR A 11 2.53 8.94 22.00
CA THR A 11 2.51 7.95 23.09
C THR A 11 1.14 7.29 23.21
N HIS A 12 1.11 5.98 23.42
CA HIS A 12 -0.13 5.27 23.68
C HIS A 12 -0.54 5.43 25.16
N PRO A 13 -1.74 5.98 25.44
CA PRO A 13 -2.19 6.15 26.82
C PRO A 13 -2.44 4.79 27.51
N VAL A 14 -2.21 4.72 28.80
CA VAL A 14 -2.48 3.50 29.58
C VAL A 14 -3.95 3.05 29.49
N ALA A 15 -4.88 4.01 29.43
CA ALA A 15 -6.32 3.73 29.28
C ALA A 15 -6.74 3.38 27.84
N GLY A 16 -5.78 3.31 26.91
CA GLY A 16 -6.08 3.16 25.48
C GLY A 16 -6.69 4.43 24.86
N ARG A 17 -7.22 4.30 23.64
CA ARG A 17 -7.84 5.41 22.89
C ARG A 17 -9.31 5.17 22.56
N LEU A 18 -9.89 4.07 23.03
CA LEU A 18 -11.33 3.88 22.92
C LEU A 18 -12.07 4.96 23.74
N ILE A 19 -13.25 5.31 23.30
CA ILE A 19 -14.03 6.38 23.87
C ILE A 19 -14.94 5.82 24.97
N TYR A 20 -14.59 6.12 26.22
CA TYR A 20 -15.38 5.77 27.41
C TYR A 20 -16.15 6.97 27.99
N ASP A 21 -15.94 8.17 27.43
CA ASP A 21 -16.53 9.43 27.90
C ASP A 21 -17.78 9.78 27.10
N SER A 22 -18.92 9.85 27.78
CA SER A 22 -20.21 10.24 27.20
C SER A 22 -20.23 11.66 26.62
N LYS A 23 -19.39 12.57 27.15
CA LYS A 23 -19.24 13.91 26.60
C LYS A 23 -18.62 13.86 25.19
N LYS A 24 -17.57 13.06 25.00
CA LYS A 24 -16.95 12.85 23.67
C LYS A 24 -17.94 12.19 22.70
N LEU A 25 -18.74 11.25 23.17
CA LEU A 25 -19.82 10.68 22.35
C LEU A 25 -20.82 11.75 21.94
N SER A 26 -21.24 12.61 22.86
CA SER A 26 -22.14 13.73 22.54
C SER A 26 -21.55 14.69 21.54
N GLU A 27 -20.26 15.03 21.66
CA GLU A 27 -19.53 15.87 20.70
C GLU A 27 -19.48 15.25 19.30
N ASN A 28 -19.25 13.92 19.21
CA ASN A 28 -19.27 13.19 17.95
C ASN A 28 -20.68 13.24 17.31
N ILE A 29 -21.73 12.99 18.08
CA ILE A 29 -23.12 13.06 17.59
C ILE A 29 -23.47 14.48 17.13
N LEU A 30 -23.03 15.52 17.86
CA LEU A 30 -23.26 16.90 17.46
C LEU A 30 -22.56 17.26 16.15
N LYS A 31 -21.41 16.68 15.85
CA LYS A 31 -20.75 16.82 14.54
C LYS A 31 -21.55 16.14 13.42
N GLN A 32 -22.02 14.91 13.66
CA GLN A 32 -22.91 14.23 12.70
C GLN A 32 -24.18 15.02 12.41
N GLN A 33 -24.72 15.76 13.38
CA GLN A 33 -25.93 16.58 13.27
C GLN A 33 -25.65 18.03 12.85
N SER A 34 -24.47 18.34 12.35
CA SER A 34 -24.11 19.72 11.98
C SER A 34 -25.05 20.32 10.92
N ASP A 35 -25.34 19.54 9.88
CA ASP A 35 -26.22 19.97 8.78
C ASP A 35 -27.67 20.21 9.26
N GLU A 36 -28.19 19.32 10.11
CA GLU A 36 -29.53 19.42 10.70
C GLU A 36 -29.67 20.68 11.57
N ARG A 37 -28.62 20.97 12.34
CA ARG A 37 -28.59 22.17 13.21
C ARG A 37 -28.55 23.45 12.40
N VAL A 38 -27.75 23.52 11.34
CA VAL A 38 -27.69 24.67 10.44
C VAL A 38 -29.04 24.88 9.75
N PHE A 39 -29.62 23.81 9.21
CA PHE A 39 -30.91 23.84 8.56
C PHE A 39 -32.05 24.31 9.51
N SER A 40 -32.09 23.76 10.73
CA SER A 40 -33.09 24.12 11.73
C SER A 40 -32.99 25.57 12.14
N ARG A 41 -31.78 26.10 12.34
CA ARG A 41 -31.57 27.53 12.65
C ARG A 41 -32.04 28.45 11.50
N ALA A 42 -31.70 28.08 10.27
CA ALA A 42 -32.13 28.87 9.09
C ALA A 42 -33.67 28.90 8.94
N GLN A 43 -34.32 27.76 9.19
CA GLN A 43 -35.79 27.69 9.16
C GLN A 43 -36.42 28.49 10.30
N GLU A 44 -35.86 28.49 11.49
CA GLU A 44 -36.33 29.29 12.61
C GLU A 44 -36.18 30.78 12.33
N GLN A 45 -35.02 31.22 11.83
CA GLN A 45 -34.81 32.63 11.44
C GLN A 45 -35.80 33.06 10.37
N LYS A 46 -36.09 32.24 9.36
CA LYS A 46 -37.09 32.53 8.34
C LYS A 46 -38.50 32.72 8.95
N ARG A 47 -38.91 31.81 9.85
CA ARG A 47 -40.22 31.91 10.54
C ARG A 47 -40.32 33.16 11.38
N LEU A 48 -39.26 33.49 12.14
CA LEU A 48 -39.26 34.75 12.94
C LEU A 48 -39.38 36.00 12.08
N SER A 49 -38.75 35.96 10.90
CA SER A 49 -38.85 37.07 9.94
C SER A 49 -40.23 37.17 9.26
N GLU A 50 -40.96 36.04 9.14
CA GLU A 50 -42.30 35.96 8.57
C GLU A 50 -43.44 36.16 9.63
N GLY A 51 -43.07 36.31 10.94
CA GLY A 51 -44.05 36.51 12.05
C GLY A 51 -44.77 35.23 12.49
N ASP A 52 -44.27 34.06 12.13
CA ASP A 52 -44.88 32.76 12.41
C ASP A 52 -44.44 32.22 13.79
N VAL A 53 -45.35 32.10 14.73
CA VAL A 53 -45.05 31.83 16.15
C VAL A 53 -45.09 30.33 16.50
N VAL A 54 -45.61 29.48 15.63
CA VAL A 54 -45.84 28.06 15.92
C VAL A 54 -45.20 27.14 14.89
N GLY A 55 -44.15 26.47 15.28
CA GLY A 55 -43.58 25.44 14.39
C GLY A 55 -42.70 24.45 15.12
N GLY A 56 -42.93 23.13 14.90
CA GLY A 56 -42.05 22.08 15.36
C GLY A 56 -40.71 22.09 14.64
N ALA A 57 -39.68 21.47 15.24
CA ALA A 57 -38.39 21.30 14.62
C ALA A 57 -38.53 20.63 13.23
N PRO A 58 -37.83 21.13 12.19
CA PRO A 58 -37.93 20.51 10.88
C PRO A 58 -37.37 19.09 10.94
N CYS A 59 -38.11 18.14 10.39
CA CYS A 59 -37.61 16.77 10.26
C CYS A 59 -36.65 16.69 9.04
N CYS A 60 -35.37 16.62 9.30
CA CYS A 60 -34.29 16.62 8.30
C CYS A 60 -33.16 15.69 8.73
N LYS A 61 -32.33 15.24 7.78
CA LYS A 61 -31.13 14.42 8.06
C LYS A 61 -30.07 14.55 6.98
N ALA A 62 -28.83 14.40 7.36
CA ALA A 62 -27.74 14.08 6.45
C ALA A 62 -27.61 12.55 6.26
N ILE A 63 -26.95 12.12 5.20
CA ILE A 63 -26.58 10.73 4.95
C ILE A 63 -25.12 10.56 5.31
N HIS A 64 -24.82 9.62 6.19
CA HIS A 64 -23.46 9.29 6.60
C HIS A 64 -23.05 7.94 6.00
N ILE A 65 -21.93 7.91 5.28
CA ILE A 65 -21.47 6.72 4.56
C ILE A 65 -20.04 6.43 4.95
N THR A 66 -19.81 5.23 5.50
CA THR A 66 -18.47 4.71 5.77
C THR A 66 -18.08 3.73 4.67
N LEU A 67 -16.89 3.93 4.08
CA LEU A 67 -16.29 3.06 3.06
C LEU A 67 -14.94 2.57 3.54
N GLY A 68 -14.70 1.26 3.45
CA GLY A 68 -13.39 0.65 3.72
C GLY A 68 -12.85 -0.03 2.48
N PHE A 69 -11.65 0.36 2.02
CA PHE A 69 -10.89 -0.29 0.95
C PHE A 69 -9.73 -1.07 1.57
N ASP A 70 -9.80 -2.39 1.52
CA ASP A 70 -8.84 -3.23 2.24
C ASP A 70 -7.55 -3.47 1.46
N GLY A 71 -6.52 -3.88 2.18
CA GLY A 71 -5.20 -4.16 1.61
C GLY A 71 -5.20 -5.40 0.73
N THR A 72 -4.23 -5.48 -0.16
CA THR A 72 -4.04 -6.64 -1.05
C THR A 72 -4.07 -7.95 -0.28
N ASN A 73 -4.79 -8.91 -0.82
CA ASN A 73 -5.02 -10.22 -0.22
C ASN A 73 -5.71 -10.20 1.16
N ASN A 74 -6.24 -9.05 1.59
CA ASN A 74 -7.09 -8.99 2.76
C ASN A 74 -8.56 -9.17 2.37
N ASN A 75 -9.24 -10.06 3.09
CA ASN A 75 -10.66 -10.33 2.88
C ASN A 75 -11.28 -10.67 4.24
N ASP A 76 -12.12 -9.80 4.75
CA ASP A 76 -12.70 -9.89 6.09
C ASP A 76 -13.36 -11.26 6.36
N LYS A 77 -14.08 -11.79 5.37
CA LYS A 77 -14.75 -13.10 5.49
C LYS A 77 -13.74 -14.24 5.67
N ALA A 78 -12.61 -14.21 4.94
CA ALA A 78 -11.56 -15.20 5.06
C ALA A 78 -10.74 -14.99 6.35
N ASP A 79 -10.34 -13.75 6.60
CA ASP A 79 -9.43 -13.38 7.69
C ASP A 79 -10.09 -13.49 9.07
N GLY A 80 -11.36 -13.11 9.18
CA GLY A 80 -12.13 -13.18 10.43
C GLY A 80 -12.62 -14.58 10.82
N SER A 81 -12.65 -15.51 9.86
CA SER A 81 -13.09 -16.89 10.07
C SER A 81 -11.94 -17.90 10.22
N SER A 82 -10.68 -17.44 10.17
CA SER A 82 -9.51 -18.28 10.40
C SER A 82 -9.40 -18.70 11.89
N VAL A 83 -8.65 -19.78 12.16
CA VAL A 83 -8.35 -20.23 13.53
C VAL A 83 -7.57 -19.16 14.32
N SER A 84 -6.73 -18.40 13.63
CA SER A 84 -6.05 -17.21 14.13
C SER A 84 -6.50 -16.01 13.29
N PRO A 85 -7.51 -15.26 13.72
CA PRO A 85 -8.01 -14.12 12.96
C PRO A 85 -6.89 -13.13 12.62
N SER A 86 -6.85 -12.76 11.34
CA SER A 86 -5.81 -11.87 10.79
C SER A 86 -6.42 -10.66 10.06
N CYS A 87 -7.56 -10.16 10.56
CA CYS A 87 -8.24 -9.02 9.97
C CYS A 87 -7.32 -7.78 9.93
N SER A 88 -7.42 -7.03 8.85
CA SER A 88 -6.81 -5.72 8.72
C SER A 88 -7.45 -4.70 9.67
N ASN A 89 -6.78 -3.57 9.87
CA ASN A 89 -7.33 -2.45 10.62
C ASN A 89 -8.52 -1.79 9.89
N VAL A 90 -8.58 -1.87 8.56
CA VAL A 90 -9.74 -1.42 7.78
C VAL A 90 -10.95 -2.29 8.11
N ALA A 91 -10.82 -3.61 8.06
CA ALA A 91 -11.91 -4.52 8.41
C ALA A 91 -12.42 -4.27 9.85
N ARG A 92 -11.50 -4.13 10.83
CA ARG A 92 -11.86 -3.84 12.22
C ARG A 92 -12.55 -2.48 12.41
N LEU A 93 -12.14 -1.44 11.68
CA LEU A 93 -12.83 -0.14 11.68
C LEU A 93 -14.24 -0.26 11.07
N ILE A 94 -14.41 -1.06 10.03
CA ILE A 94 -15.74 -1.35 9.46
C ILE A 94 -16.60 -2.15 10.44
N HIS A 95 -16.02 -3.09 11.20
CA HIS A 95 -16.77 -3.80 12.28
C HIS A 95 -17.29 -2.79 13.31
N ALA A 96 -16.45 -1.87 13.76
CA ALA A 96 -16.83 -0.82 14.72
C ALA A 96 -17.71 0.28 14.11
N SER A 97 -17.84 0.37 12.79
CA SER A 97 -18.68 1.38 12.15
C SER A 97 -20.16 1.00 12.24
N ILE A 98 -21.00 2.02 12.47
CA ILE A 98 -22.45 1.90 12.42
C ILE A 98 -22.89 1.93 10.97
N GLY A 99 -23.93 1.17 10.60
CA GLY A 99 -24.46 1.25 9.21
C GLY A 99 -24.98 -0.07 8.65
N SER A 100 -25.10 -1.13 9.48
CA SER A 100 -25.68 -2.40 9.10
C SER A 100 -27.15 -2.49 9.47
N GLY A 101 -27.97 -3.09 8.58
CA GLY A 101 -29.38 -3.34 8.80
C GLY A 101 -30.30 -2.19 8.41
N ASP A 102 -31.55 -2.52 8.09
CA ASP A 102 -32.52 -1.58 7.52
C ASP A 102 -32.90 -0.45 8.48
N ASP A 103 -32.99 -0.72 9.78
CA ASP A 103 -33.31 0.30 10.78
C ASP A 103 -32.23 1.41 10.79
N ILE A 104 -30.95 1.03 10.76
CA ILE A 104 -29.82 1.96 10.75
C ILE A 104 -29.75 2.68 9.41
N ASN A 105 -29.90 1.96 8.31
CA ASN A 105 -29.95 2.58 6.97
C ASN A 105 -31.14 3.52 6.82
N SER A 106 -32.26 3.24 7.44
CA SER A 106 -33.41 4.15 7.48
C SER A 106 -33.09 5.46 8.21
N ARG A 107 -32.15 5.46 9.15
CA ARG A 107 -31.62 6.64 9.81
C ARG A 107 -30.65 7.44 8.94
N GLY A 108 -30.23 6.90 7.81
CA GLY A 108 -29.28 7.53 6.88
C GLY A 108 -27.83 7.22 7.19
N ILE A 109 -27.54 6.15 7.90
CA ILE A 109 -26.18 5.71 8.23
C ILE A 109 -25.89 4.39 7.49
N PHE A 110 -24.80 4.35 6.73
CA PHE A 110 -24.41 3.24 5.87
C PHE A 110 -22.95 2.88 6.08
N LYS A 111 -22.62 1.61 5.89
CA LYS A 111 -21.23 1.16 5.80
C LYS A 111 -21.07 0.12 4.70
N TYR A 112 -19.95 0.19 4.04
CA TYR A 112 -19.58 -0.71 2.95
C TYR A 112 -18.11 -1.13 3.10
N TYR A 113 -17.84 -2.40 2.83
CA TYR A 113 -16.50 -2.98 2.88
C TYR A 113 -16.12 -3.49 1.50
N CYS A 114 -14.98 -3.02 1.00
CA CYS A 114 -14.37 -3.45 -0.24
C CYS A 114 -13.19 -4.38 0.07
N PRO A 115 -13.25 -5.67 -0.27
CA PRO A 115 -12.13 -6.58 -0.07
C PRO A 115 -10.95 -6.21 -0.98
N GLY A 116 -9.74 -6.52 -0.51
CA GLY A 116 -8.51 -6.14 -1.20
C GLY A 116 -8.32 -6.80 -2.56
N VAL A 117 -7.57 -6.13 -3.44
CA VAL A 117 -7.20 -6.68 -4.76
C VAL A 117 -6.56 -8.07 -4.62
N GLY A 118 -6.84 -8.92 -5.59
CA GLY A 118 -6.40 -10.31 -5.59
C GLY A 118 -7.31 -11.27 -4.81
N THR A 119 -8.35 -10.78 -4.13
CA THR A 119 -9.35 -11.61 -3.42
C THR A 119 -10.68 -11.66 -4.17
N VAL A 120 -11.51 -12.64 -3.81
CA VAL A 120 -12.84 -12.81 -4.39
C VAL A 120 -13.72 -11.61 -4.07
N PHE A 121 -14.38 -11.05 -5.09
CA PHE A 121 -15.33 -9.96 -4.96
C PHE A 121 -16.47 -10.07 -5.99
N PRO A 122 -17.56 -10.80 -5.69
CA PRO A 122 -18.65 -11.05 -6.61
C PRO A 122 -19.33 -9.78 -7.13
N ASP A 123 -19.36 -8.70 -6.36
CA ASP A 123 -19.96 -7.42 -6.75
C ASP A 123 -19.32 -6.79 -8.00
N ILE A 124 -18.08 -7.18 -8.30
CA ILE A 124 -17.35 -6.75 -9.50
C ILE A 124 -17.00 -7.93 -10.42
N LYS A 125 -17.69 -9.06 -10.28
CA LYS A 125 -17.51 -10.30 -11.04
C LYS A 125 -16.14 -11.00 -10.83
N GLU A 126 -15.45 -10.74 -9.75
CA GLU A 126 -14.23 -11.46 -9.35
C GLU A 126 -14.62 -12.67 -8.49
N PHE A 127 -14.71 -13.85 -9.10
CA PHE A 127 -15.18 -15.07 -8.43
C PHE A 127 -14.05 -16.00 -7.96
N THR A 128 -12.81 -15.73 -8.35
CA THR A 128 -11.63 -16.48 -7.92
C THR A 128 -10.54 -15.53 -7.47
N PRO A 129 -9.69 -15.92 -6.51
CA PRO A 129 -8.50 -15.16 -6.18
C PRO A 129 -7.56 -15.04 -7.40
N SER A 130 -6.97 -13.86 -7.62
CA SER A 130 -6.13 -13.53 -8.78
C SER A 130 -4.67 -13.26 -8.37
N ASN A 131 -3.72 -13.98 -8.99
CA ASN A 131 -2.30 -13.67 -8.86
C ASN A 131 -1.94 -12.32 -9.49
N MET A 132 -2.60 -11.93 -10.59
CA MET A 132 -2.38 -10.64 -11.23
C MET A 132 -2.91 -9.50 -10.34
N GLY A 133 -4.02 -9.73 -9.61
CA GLY A 133 -4.48 -8.81 -8.59
C GLY A 133 -3.47 -8.64 -7.45
N LEU A 134 -2.79 -9.72 -7.02
CA LEU A 134 -1.75 -9.66 -5.99
C LEU A 134 -0.51 -8.90 -6.46
N ILE A 135 -0.03 -9.18 -7.68
CA ILE A 135 1.23 -8.65 -8.20
C ILE A 135 1.02 -7.24 -8.78
N GLY A 136 -0.01 -7.07 -9.62
CA GLY A 136 -0.23 -5.87 -10.43
C GLY A 136 -1.43 -5.01 -10.04
N ALA A 137 -2.13 -5.34 -8.95
CA ALA A 137 -3.35 -4.67 -8.50
C ALA A 137 -4.46 -4.60 -9.58
N GLU A 138 -4.53 -5.62 -10.45
CA GLU A 138 -5.65 -5.79 -11.37
C GLU A 138 -6.97 -5.81 -10.60
N GLY A 139 -7.99 -5.12 -11.10
CA GLY A 139 -9.30 -4.97 -10.44
C GLY A 139 -9.39 -3.81 -9.44
N GLY A 140 -8.32 -3.04 -9.22
CA GLY A 140 -8.36 -1.86 -8.35
C GLY A 140 -9.29 -0.78 -8.87
N GLU A 141 -9.28 -0.47 -10.18
CA GLU A 141 -10.23 0.47 -10.79
C GLU A 141 -11.68 0.06 -10.54
N ASN A 142 -11.99 -1.23 -10.67
CA ASN A 142 -13.34 -1.74 -10.43
C ASN A 142 -13.78 -1.57 -8.98
N ARG A 143 -12.86 -1.70 -8.03
CA ARG A 143 -13.11 -1.45 -6.59
C ARG A 143 -13.41 0.02 -6.31
N ILE A 144 -12.66 0.92 -6.94
CA ILE A 144 -12.90 2.37 -6.83
C ILE A 144 -14.27 2.71 -7.43
N ASN A 145 -14.58 2.21 -8.64
CA ASN A 145 -15.87 2.38 -9.29
C ASN A 145 -17.02 1.79 -8.45
N TRP A 146 -16.82 0.62 -7.85
CA TRP A 146 -17.76 0.04 -6.90
C TRP A 146 -18.04 0.98 -5.73
N GLY A 147 -17.02 1.61 -5.16
CA GLY A 147 -17.19 2.62 -4.10
C GLY A 147 -18.10 3.77 -4.53
N LEU A 148 -17.96 4.26 -5.77
CA LEU A 148 -18.86 5.29 -6.31
C LEU A 148 -20.30 4.79 -6.45
N VAL A 149 -20.50 3.53 -6.86
CA VAL A 149 -21.84 2.91 -6.96
C VAL A 149 -22.49 2.77 -5.59
N GLN A 150 -21.71 2.51 -4.50
CA GLN A 150 -22.28 2.45 -3.16
C GLN A 150 -22.86 3.79 -2.68
N LEU A 151 -22.36 4.92 -3.17
CA LEU A 151 -22.99 6.22 -2.90
C LEU A 151 -24.36 6.32 -3.58
N VAL A 152 -24.47 5.82 -4.80
CA VAL A 152 -25.77 5.72 -5.52
C VAL A 152 -26.71 4.80 -4.75
N ASP A 153 -26.25 3.63 -4.31
CA ASP A 153 -27.07 2.68 -3.55
C ASP A 153 -27.59 3.24 -2.23
N ALA A 154 -26.75 3.96 -1.47
CA ALA A 154 -27.15 4.60 -0.22
C ALA A 154 -28.23 5.67 -0.43
N LEU A 155 -28.11 6.49 -1.47
CA LEU A 155 -29.10 7.49 -1.81
C LEU A 155 -30.37 6.84 -2.37
N PHE A 156 -30.24 5.81 -3.22
CA PHE A 156 -31.35 5.04 -3.78
C PHE A 156 -32.17 4.39 -2.65
N TYR A 157 -31.52 3.73 -1.68
CA TYR A 157 -32.18 3.18 -0.50
C TYR A 157 -32.86 4.26 0.34
N THR A 158 -32.21 5.39 0.54
CA THR A 158 -32.78 6.49 1.33
C THR A 158 -34.09 7.00 0.73
N LEU A 159 -34.18 7.06 -0.60
CA LEU A 159 -35.33 7.60 -1.32
C LEU A 159 -36.40 6.54 -1.60
N LEU A 160 -36.01 5.34 -1.98
CA LEU A 160 -36.90 4.31 -2.53
C LEU A 160 -37.07 3.10 -1.59
N LYS A 161 -36.32 3.00 -0.52
CA LYS A 161 -36.33 1.88 0.43
C LYS A 161 -36.01 0.52 -0.20
N SER A 162 -35.26 0.53 -1.29
CA SER A 162 -34.74 -0.67 -1.97
C SER A 162 -33.30 -0.48 -2.32
N ARG A 163 -32.54 -1.57 -2.38
CA ARG A 163 -31.14 -1.58 -2.81
C ARG A 163 -31.05 -1.73 -4.32
N LEU A 164 -29.93 -1.30 -4.88
CA LEU A 164 -29.57 -1.69 -6.23
C LEU A 164 -29.41 -3.21 -6.29
N LYS A 165 -29.87 -3.81 -7.38
CA LYS A 165 -29.67 -5.24 -7.61
C LYS A 165 -28.20 -5.52 -7.95
N LEU A 166 -27.71 -6.70 -7.62
CA LEU A 166 -26.32 -7.09 -7.90
C LEU A 166 -25.93 -6.89 -9.38
N ASN A 167 -26.81 -7.26 -10.30
CA ASN A 167 -26.54 -7.07 -11.73
C ASN A 167 -26.52 -5.58 -12.15
N GLU A 168 -27.23 -4.70 -11.46
CA GLU A 168 -27.16 -3.24 -11.71
C GLU A 168 -25.82 -2.69 -11.19
N VAL A 169 -25.37 -3.13 -10.00
CA VAL A 169 -24.06 -2.77 -9.45
C VAL A 169 -22.95 -3.22 -10.41
N GLN A 170 -22.97 -4.50 -10.80
CA GLN A 170 -21.99 -5.07 -11.74
C GLN A 170 -21.99 -4.35 -13.10
N GLY A 171 -23.18 -4.04 -13.63
CA GLY A 171 -23.31 -3.31 -14.90
C GLY A 171 -22.70 -1.90 -14.81
N LEU A 172 -23.01 -1.14 -13.77
CA LEU A 172 -22.47 0.22 -13.58
C LEU A 172 -20.94 0.19 -13.41
N VAL A 173 -20.40 -0.75 -12.63
CA VAL A 173 -18.94 -0.89 -12.48
C VAL A 173 -18.29 -1.18 -13.82
N GLU A 174 -18.85 -2.10 -14.61
CA GLU A 174 -18.31 -2.51 -15.92
C GLU A 174 -18.36 -1.36 -16.93
N GLU A 175 -19.45 -0.58 -16.97
CA GLU A 175 -19.59 0.59 -17.83
C GLU A 175 -18.59 1.71 -17.50
N MET A 176 -18.23 1.86 -16.22
CA MET A 176 -17.24 2.84 -15.78
C MET A 176 -15.80 2.41 -16.05
N SER A 177 -15.54 1.10 -16.14
CA SER A 177 -14.19 0.55 -16.22
C SER A 177 -13.52 0.85 -17.54
N THR A 178 -12.23 1.13 -17.48
CA THR A 178 -11.37 1.27 -18.65
C THR A 178 -10.72 -0.08 -19.01
N ASN A 179 -10.28 -0.22 -20.27
CA ASN A 179 -9.44 -1.36 -20.61
C ASN A 179 -8.02 -1.08 -20.12
N TRP A 180 -7.62 -1.75 -19.03
CA TRP A 180 -6.31 -1.57 -18.40
C TRP A 180 -5.15 -1.63 -19.41
N THR A 181 -5.16 -2.62 -20.31
CA THR A 181 -4.10 -2.77 -21.31
C THR A 181 -4.06 -1.58 -22.27
N VAL A 182 -5.23 -1.12 -22.73
CA VAL A 182 -5.33 0.01 -23.67
C VAL A 182 -5.02 1.32 -22.94
N SER A 183 -5.54 1.53 -21.74
CA SER A 183 -5.30 2.72 -20.92
C SER A 183 -3.81 2.87 -20.62
N THR A 184 -3.17 1.82 -20.11
CA THR A 184 -1.74 1.79 -19.78
C THR A 184 -0.86 2.03 -21.00
N LEU A 185 -1.12 1.34 -22.14
CA LEU A 185 -0.33 1.48 -23.36
C LEU A 185 -0.48 2.85 -24.02
N THR A 186 -1.64 3.49 -23.90
CA THR A 186 -1.94 4.76 -24.57
C THR A 186 -1.81 5.97 -23.63
N GLY A 187 -1.52 5.75 -22.34
CA GLY A 187 -1.48 6.80 -21.33
C GLY A 187 -2.82 7.54 -21.22
N GLY A 188 -3.95 6.83 -21.34
CA GLY A 188 -5.29 7.38 -21.28
C GLY A 188 -5.77 8.15 -22.51
N LEU A 189 -4.98 8.17 -23.60
CA LEU A 189 -5.33 8.92 -24.83
C LEU A 189 -6.53 8.33 -25.58
N LEU A 190 -6.67 7.00 -25.60
CA LEU A 190 -7.77 6.30 -26.27
C LEU A 190 -8.96 6.07 -25.36
N GLU A 191 -8.75 5.96 -24.04
CA GLU A 191 -9.80 5.79 -23.06
C GLU A 191 -9.69 6.85 -21.97
N ASN A 192 -10.80 7.57 -21.70
CA ASN A 192 -10.88 8.55 -20.63
C ASN A 192 -11.82 8.03 -19.52
N GLY A 193 -11.27 7.61 -18.40
CA GLY A 193 -12.00 7.04 -17.27
C GLY A 193 -13.01 8.02 -16.65
N GLU A 194 -12.68 9.31 -16.55
CA GLU A 194 -13.60 10.34 -16.04
C GLU A 194 -14.85 10.45 -16.92
N LYS A 195 -14.71 10.50 -18.26
CA LYS A 195 -15.85 10.55 -19.17
C LYS A 195 -16.71 9.30 -19.08
N LYS A 196 -16.10 8.11 -18.95
CA LYS A 196 -16.85 6.86 -18.78
C LYS A 196 -17.63 6.88 -17.47
N ARG A 197 -16.99 7.24 -16.35
CA ARG A 197 -17.66 7.35 -15.04
C ARG A 197 -18.82 8.35 -15.06
N ARG A 198 -18.62 9.53 -15.65
CA ARG A 198 -19.71 10.51 -15.81
C ARG A 198 -20.84 9.95 -16.64
N ALA A 199 -20.57 9.36 -17.80
CA ALA A 199 -21.60 8.82 -18.70
C ALA A 199 -22.39 7.67 -18.06
N ALA A 200 -21.74 6.78 -17.34
CA ALA A 200 -22.39 5.66 -16.65
C ALA A 200 -23.28 6.12 -15.47
N LEU A 201 -22.79 7.07 -14.68
CA LEU A 201 -23.49 7.50 -13.47
C LEU A 201 -24.57 8.58 -13.74
N GLU A 202 -24.40 9.42 -14.77
CA GLU A 202 -25.28 10.55 -15.04
C GLU A 202 -26.77 10.19 -15.13
N PRO A 203 -27.20 9.11 -15.81
CA PRO A 203 -28.62 8.74 -15.86
C PRO A 203 -29.20 8.45 -14.48
N LYS A 204 -28.46 7.73 -13.64
CA LYS A 204 -28.89 7.40 -12.26
C LYS A 204 -28.90 8.63 -11.36
N LEU A 205 -27.88 9.49 -11.48
CA LEU A 205 -27.79 10.71 -10.69
C LEU A 205 -28.94 11.67 -11.03
N LYS A 206 -29.32 11.83 -12.32
CA LYS A 206 -30.48 12.62 -12.74
C LYS A 206 -31.80 12.05 -12.24
N GLU A 207 -31.96 10.72 -12.29
CA GLU A 207 -33.14 10.06 -11.72
C GLU A 207 -33.29 10.35 -10.22
N LEU A 208 -32.19 10.22 -9.46
CA LEU A 208 -32.19 10.47 -8.02
C LEU A 208 -32.40 11.93 -7.67
N GLU A 209 -31.81 12.85 -8.43
CA GLU A 209 -32.01 14.30 -8.28
C GLU A 209 -33.49 14.68 -8.51
N GLU A 210 -34.11 14.14 -9.54
CA GLU A 210 -35.54 14.38 -9.79
C GLU A 210 -36.43 13.84 -8.65
N LYS A 211 -36.10 12.64 -8.13
CA LYS A 211 -36.83 12.07 -6.98
C LYS A 211 -36.63 12.91 -5.71
N LEU A 212 -35.44 13.43 -5.48
CA LEU A 212 -35.16 14.35 -4.38
C LEU A 212 -35.99 15.63 -4.51
N ARG A 213 -36.05 16.22 -5.71
CA ARG A 213 -36.82 17.40 -5.99
C ARG A 213 -38.34 17.17 -5.80
N GLN A 214 -38.86 16.06 -6.29
CA GLN A 214 -40.24 15.65 -6.09
C GLN A 214 -40.56 15.46 -4.60
N ARG A 215 -39.65 14.84 -3.83
CA ARG A 215 -39.77 14.67 -2.38
C ARG A 215 -39.80 16.00 -1.64
N GLN A 216 -38.92 16.92 -2.00
CA GLN A 216 -38.88 18.27 -1.43
C GLN A 216 -40.15 19.06 -1.74
N ASN A 217 -40.62 19.05 -2.99
CA ASN A 217 -41.82 19.75 -3.44
C ASN A 217 -43.11 19.16 -2.82
N SER A 218 -43.15 17.89 -2.56
CA SER A 218 -44.29 17.23 -1.90
C SER A 218 -44.30 17.40 -0.38
N GLY A 219 -43.29 18.02 0.20
CA GLY A 219 -43.15 18.18 1.65
C GLY A 219 -42.90 16.91 2.41
N GLN A 220 -42.47 15.83 1.74
CA GLN A 220 -42.17 14.56 2.38
C GLN A 220 -40.96 14.70 3.32
N LYS A 221 -41.11 14.20 4.54
CA LYS A 221 -40.08 14.22 5.59
C LYS A 221 -39.41 12.85 5.75
N PRO A 222 -38.16 12.78 6.23
CA PRO A 222 -37.25 13.90 6.49
C PRO A 222 -36.71 14.55 5.22
N HIS A 223 -36.37 15.83 5.29
CA HIS A 223 -35.58 16.48 4.23
C HIS A 223 -34.16 15.93 4.23
N ILE A 224 -33.64 15.51 3.09
CA ILE A 224 -32.27 15.05 2.93
C ILE A 224 -31.39 16.28 2.65
N LEU A 225 -30.37 16.51 3.47
CA LEU A 225 -29.59 17.74 3.48
C LEU A 225 -28.24 17.60 2.75
N ALA A 226 -27.53 16.53 2.99
CA ALA A 226 -26.16 16.32 2.51
C ALA A 226 -25.75 14.85 2.56
N MET A 227 -24.61 14.54 1.95
CA MET A 227 -23.89 13.27 2.09
C MET A 227 -22.53 13.52 2.72
N ARG A 228 -22.21 12.80 3.79
CA ARG A 228 -20.96 12.91 4.57
C ARG A 228 -20.26 11.57 4.60
N LEU A 229 -18.99 11.55 4.14
CA LEU A 229 -18.26 10.32 3.92
C LEU A 229 -17.11 10.18 4.91
N TYR A 230 -16.86 8.92 5.31
CA TYR A 230 -15.73 8.49 6.14
C TYR A 230 -15.07 7.32 5.41
N VAL A 231 -13.84 7.52 4.95
CA VAL A 231 -13.19 6.57 4.05
C VAL A 231 -11.92 6.05 4.71
N TYR A 232 -11.76 4.73 4.70
CA TYR A 232 -10.57 4.07 5.22
C TYR A 232 -9.89 3.27 4.12
N GLY A 233 -8.56 3.19 4.17
CA GLY A 233 -7.80 2.36 3.24
C GLY A 233 -6.53 1.81 3.86
N PHE A 234 -6.11 0.63 3.38
CA PHE A 234 -4.84 0.01 3.75
C PHE A 234 -4.07 -0.43 2.51
N SER A 235 -2.74 -0.17 2.48
CA SER A 235 -1.90 -0.65 1.38
C SER A 235 -2.38 -0.13 0.01
N ARG A 236 -2.59 -1.01 -0.98
CA ARG A 236 -3.22 -0.65 -2.26
C ARG A 236 -4.67 -0.21 -2.10
N GLY A 237 -5.38 -0.69 -1.07
CA GLY A 237 -6.69 -0.14 -0.70
C GLY A 237 -6.61 1.31 -0.19
N ALA A 238 -5.50 1.73 0.43
CA ALA A 238 -5.28 3.14 0.75
C ALA A 238 -5.06 3.98 -0.52
N ALA A 239 -4.39 3.43 -1.53
CA ALA A 239 -4.27 4.04 -2.84
C ALA A 239 -5.65 4.14 -3.54
N GLU A 240 -6.47 3.07 -3.48
CA GLU A 240 -7.85 3.09 -3.98
C GLU A 240 -8.72 4.14 -3.28
N ALA A 241 -8.59 4.28 -1.95
CA ALA A 241 -9.30 5.32 -1.19
C ALA A 241 -8.90 6.74 -1.61
N ARG A 242 -7.62 6.97 -1.94
CA ARG A 242 -7.13 8.26 -2.46
C ARG A 242 -7.65 8.52 -3.87
N ALA A 243 -7.57 7.54 -4.77
CA ALA A 243 -8.13 7.66 -6.13
C ALA A 243 -9.64 7.89 -6.07
N PHE A 244 -10.37 7.16 -5.22
CA PHE A 244 -11.79 7.38 -4.97
C PHE A 244 -12.09 8.83 -4.56
N ALA A 245 -11.31 9.38 -3.61
CA ALA A 245 -11.50 10.75 -3.16
C ALA A 245 -11.30 11.77 -4.29
N ASN A 246 -10.28 11.58 -5.12
CA ASN A 246 -10.00 12.44 -6.28
C ASN A 246 -11.08 12.32 -7.35
N TRP A 247 -11.48 11.10 -7.72
CA TRP A 247 -12.51 10.87 -8.73
C TRP A 247 -13.89 11.39 -8.28
N LEU A 248 -14.22 11.23 -7.00
CA LEU A 248 -15.45 11.78 -6.45
C LEU A 248 -15.44 13.30 -6.48
N GLN A 249 -14.31 13.95 -6.14
CA GLN A 249 -14.17 15.40 -6.26
C GLN A 249 -14.40 15.87 -7.69
N GLU A 250 -13.78 15.23 -8.67
CA GLU A 250 -13.95 15.54 -10.10
C GLU A 250 -15.40 15.38 -10.57
N LEU A 251 -16.05 14.29 -10.18
CA LEU A 251 -17.44 13.99 -10.55
C LEU A 251 -18.45 14.99 -9.96
N THR A 252 -18.19 15.47 -8.74
CA THR A 252 -19.14 16.25 -7.97
C THR A 252 -18.94 17.75 -8.05
N ARG A 253 -17.81 18.20 -8.63
CA ARG A 253 -17.47 19.61 -8.76
C ARG A 253 -18.45 20.32 -9.71
N VAL A 254 -19.11 21.35 -9.18
CA VAL A 254 -20.01 22.24 -9.91
C VAL A 254 -19.53 23.67 -9.71
N SER A 255 -19.48 24.48 -10.77
CA SER A 255 -19.18 25.92 -10.70
C SER A 255 -20.41 26.72 -11.06
N ASP A 256 -20.71 27.75 -10.28
CA ASP A 256 -21.76 28.72 -10.61
C ASP A 256 -21.27 29.78 -11.62
N ALA A 257 -22.16 30.67 -12.01
CA ALA A 257 -21.84 31.73 -12.95
C ALA A 257 -20.81 32.75 -12.41
N ASP A 258 -20.66 32.85 -11.09
CA ASP A 258 -19.71 33.74 -10.41
C ASP A 258 -18.34 33.02 -10.18
N GLY A 259 -18.18 31.78 -10.67
CA GLY A 259 -16.98 31.00 -10.53
C GLY A 259 -16.83 30.36 -9.13
N ARG A 260 -17.87 30.37 -8.29
CA ARG A 260 -17.86 29.68 -6.99
C ARG A 260 -18.00 28.19 -7.25
N VAL A 261 -17.25 27.42 -6.52
CA VAL A 261 -17.23 25.94 -6.66
C VAL A 261 -17.94 25.33 -5.48
N GLU A 262 -18.79 24.36 -5.78
CA GLU A 262 -19.45 23.48 -4.83
C GLU A 262 -19.26 22.04 -5.26
N TYR A 263 -19.48 21.12 -4.32
CA TYR A 263 -19.44 19.68 -4.58
C TYR A 263 -20.82 19.10 -4.33
N ARG A 264 -21.44 18.54 -5.38
CA ARG A 264 -22.80 18.02 -5.35
C ARG A 264 -22.90 16.63 -5.97
N PHE A 265 -23.56 15.73 -5.29
CA PHE A 265 -23.90 14.40 -5.77
C PHE A 265 -25.42 14.26 -5.87
N ALA A 266 -25.93 14.05 -7.08
CA ALA A 266 -27.40 14.11 -7.37
C ALA A 266 -28.07 15.36 -6.74
N GLY A 267 -27.44 16.52 -6.86
CA GLY A 267 -27.95 17.78 -6.30
C GLY A 267 -27.68 18.01 -4.81
N LEU A 268 -27.27 16.98 -4.04
CA LEU A 268 -26.95 17.10 -2.61
C LEU A 268 -25.50 17.55 -2.39
N PRO A 269 -25.25 18.47 -1.44
CA PRO A 269 -23.90 18.75 -0.98
C PRO A 269 -23.21 17.47 -0.49
N ILE A 270 -21.94 17.28 -0.88
CA ILE A 270 -21.14 16.12 -0.49
C ILE A 270 -19.75 16.53 -0.05
N SER A 271 -19.22 15.84 0.97
CA SER A 271 -17.84 16.02 1.44
C SER A 271 -17.31 14.72 2.07
N ILE A 272 -15.98 14.60 2.09
CA ILE A 272 -15.27 13.58 2.87
C ILE A 272 -14.88 14.23 4.20
N GLU A 273 -15.54 13.80 5.27
CA GLU A 273 -15.27 14.30 6.62
C GLU A 273 -13.97 13.73 7.18
N PHE A 274 -13.66 12.47 6.81
CA PHE A 274 -12.46 11.78 7.25
C PHE A 274 -11.92 10.82 6.19
N LEU A 275 -10.62 10.90 5.91
CA LEU A 275 -9.87 9.94 5.10
C LEU A 275 -8.75 9.35 5.97
N GLY A 276 -8.89 8.09 6.37
CA GLY A 276 -7.94 7.36 7.19
C GLY A 276 -7.15 6.36 6.36
N LEU A 277 -5.83 6.53 6.32
CA LEU A 277 -4.94 5.73 5.47
C LEU A 277 -3.92 4.98 6.34
N PHE A 278 -3.74 3.70 6.05
CA PHE A 278 -2.68 2.88 6.62
C PHE A 278 -1.68 2.54 5.52
N ASP A 279 -0.49 3.06 5.66
CA ASP A 279 0.72 2.73 4.89
C ASP A 279 0.47 2.58 3.39
N THR A 280 0.09 3.67 2.74
CA THR A 280 -0.31 3.70 1.31
C THR A 280 0.79 3.17 0.41
N VAL A 281 0.43 2.21 -0.44
CA VAL A 281 1.28 1.65 -1.49
C VAL A 281 0.51 1.69 -2.80
N ALA A 282 0.92 2.55 -3.73
CA ALA A 282 0.30 2.69 -5.04
C ALA A 282 1.02 1.89 -6.14
N ALA A 283 1.79 0.86 -5.78
CA ALA A 283 2.44 -0.01 -6.74
C ALA A 283 1.41 -0.83 -7.54
N VAL A 284 1.16 -0.40 -8.77
CA VAL A 284 0.22 -1.01 -9.73
C VAL A 284 0.97 -1.35 -11.02
N GLY A 285 0.74 -2.53 -11.56
CA GLY A 285 1.47 -3.07 -12.71
C GLY A 285 2.73 -3.82 -12.27
N LEU A 286 3.83 -3.70 -13.01
CA LEU A 286 5.12 -4.27 -12.60
C LEU A 286 5.66 -3.44 -11.43
N ALA A 287 5.94 -4.11 -10.32
CA ALA A 287 6.39 -3.46 -9.10
C ALA A 287 7.72 -2.70 -9.31
N ASP A 288 7.94 -1.64 -8.52
CA ASP A 288 9.18 -0.84 -8.57
C ASP A 288 10.45 -1.67 -8.32
N SER A 289 10.32 -2.88 -7.76
CA SER A 289 11.40 -3.86 -7.66
C SER A 289 11.87 -4.41 -9.00
N ALA A 290 11.08 -4.29 -10.07
CA ALA A 290 11.50 -4.71 -11.39
C ALA A 290 12.19 -3.55 -12.12
N PRO A 291 13.41 -3.75 -12.66
CA PRO A 291 14.06 -2.73 -13.48
C PRO A 291 13.12 -2.27 -14.60
N PHE A 292 12.99 -0.96 -14.78
CA PHE A 292 12.12 -0.36 -15.81
C PHE A 292 10.61 -0.38 -15.51
N ALA A 293 10.17 -0.81 -14.36
CA ALA A 293 8.79 -0.70 -13.95
C ALA A 293 8.50 0.68 -13.35
N ALA A 294 7.39 1.27 -13.74
CA ALA A 294 6.82 2.41 -13.03
C ALA A 294 5.71 1.87 -12.13
N GLY A 295 5.91 1.97 -10.84
CA GLY A 295 4.99 1.44 -9.85
C GLY A 295 3.62 2.12 -9.80
N HIS A 296 3.44 3.23 -10.53
CA HIS A 296 2.20 4.04 -10.55
C HIS A 296 1.62 4.04 -11.96
N MET A 297 0.96 2.93 -12.33
CA MET A 297 0.32 2.79 -13.64
C MET A 297 -1.19 2.96 -13.51
N ASP A 298 -1.84 3.48 -14.59
CA ASP A 298 -3.28 3.55 -14.71
C ASP A 298 -3.95 4.33 -13.56
N TRP A 299 -4.91 3.75 -12.86
CA TRP A 299 -5.64 4.39 -11.76
C TRP A 299 -4.73 4.83 -10.60
N ALA A 300 -3.55 4.21 -10.44
CA ALA A 300 -2.60 4.57 -9.40
C ALA A 300 -1.96 5.96 -9.63
N ASP A 301 -1.95 6.47 -10.84
CA ASP A 301 -1.54 7.84 -11.11
C ASP A 301 -2.36 8.87 -10.32
N ASP A 302 -3.63 8.57 -10.08
CA ASP A 302 -4.53 9.44 -9.34
C ASP A 302 -4.41 9.30 -7.82
N THR A 303 -3.63 8.34 -7.33
CA THR A 303 -3.44 8.11 -5.90
C THR A 303 -2.42 9.06 -5.27
N MET A 304 -1.49 9.60 -6.06
CA MET A 304 -0.38 10.42 -5.57
C MET A 304 -0.80 11.81 -5.10
N ARG A 305 -2.03 12.20 -5.34
CA ARG A 305 -2.60 13.47 -4.91
C ARG A 305 -3.77 13.24 -3.94
N LEU A 306 -4.09 14.26 -3.18
CA LEU A 306 -5.33 14.37 -2.42
C LEU A 306 -6.20 15.46 -3.07
N PRO A 307 -7.53 15.43 -2.83
CA PRO A 307 -8.41 16.51 -3.27
C PRO A 307 -7.86 17.89 -2.93
N ASP A 308 -7.98 18.82 -3.86
CA ASP A 308 -7.47 20.19 -3.67
C ASP A 308 -8.17 20.90 -2.52
N GLU A 309 -7.45 21.87 -1.93
CA GLU A 309 -8.01 22.71 -0.86
C GLU A 309 -9.25 23.45 -1.32
N ALA A 310 -9.99 23.89 -0.32
CA ALA A 310 -11.15 24.74 -0.51
C ALA A 310 -10.82 25.91 -1.42
N LEU A 311 -11.67 26.13 -2.35
CA LEU A 311 -11.64 27.30 -3.18
C LEU A 311 -11.94 28.54 -2.32
N SER A 312 -11.28 29.63 -2.62
CA SER A 312 -11.29 30.88 -1.86
C SER A 312 -12.65 31.51 -1.69
N GLN A 313 -13.72 30.97 -2.24
CA GLN A 313 -15.08 31.53 -2.20
C GLN A 313 -16.12 30.45 -1.91
N CYS A 314 -16.36 30.23 -0.62
CA CYS A 314 -17.56 29.52 -0.18
C CYS A 314 -18.82 30.38 -0.28
N LEU A 315 -19.96 29.73 -0.33
CA LEU A 315 -21.22 30.42 -0.10
C LEU A 315 -21.20 31.14 1.27
N PRO A 316 -21.75 32.35 1.36
CA PRO A 316 -21.68 33.21 2.56
C PRO A 316 -22.27 32.58 3.83
N THR A 317 -22.99 31.46 3.70
CA THR A 317 -23.67 30.77 4.80
C THR A 317 -22.80 29.70 5.48
N ILE A 318 -21.63 29.42 4.93
CA ILE A 318 -20.71 28.38 5.44
C ILE A 318 -19.38 29.05 5.79
N LEU A 319 -18.81 28.74 6.95
CA LEU A 319 -17.51 29.27 7.35
C LEU A 319 -16.45 28.87 6.33
N PRO A 320 -15.48 29.73 5.99
CA PRO A 320 -14.43 29.42 5.01
C PRO A 320 -13.66 28.12 5.30
N GLU A 321 -13.55 27.75 6.57
CA GLU A 321 -12.90 26.52 7.03
C GLU A 321 -13.71 25.27 6.68
N ASP A 322 -15.02 25.38 6.41
CA ASP A 322 -15.93 24.27 6.13
C ASP A 322 -16.12 23.97 4.64
N CYS A 323 -15.48 24.73 3.77
CA CYS A 323 -15.67 24.64 2.31
C CYS A 323 -14.82 23.56 1.65
N SER A 324 -13.87 22.95 2.35
CA SER A 324 -13.03 21.90 1.79
C SER A 324 -13.85 20.65 1.48
N PHE A 325 -13.59 20.05 0.32
CA PHE A 325 -14.17 18.75 -0.04
C PHE A 325 -13.70 17.64 0.88
N LEU A 326 -12.40 17.64 1.21
CA LEU A 326 -11.79 16.76 2.19
C LEU A 326 -11.45 17.56 3.45
N LYS A 327 -12.04 17.18 4.60
CA LYS A 327 -11.92 17.94 5.85
C LYS A 327 -10.81 17.47 6.78
N ARG A 328 -10.53 16.18 6.80
CA ARG A 328 -9.43 15.60 7.59
C ARG A 328 -8.83 14.40 6.87
N CYS A 329 -7.50 14.34 6.78
CA CYS A 329 -6.78 13.16 6.32
C CYS A 329 -5.74 12.77 7.38
N VAL A 330 -5.71 11.49 7.76
CA VAL A 330 -4.71 10.91 8.65
C VAL A 330 -4.07 9.71 7.96
N HIS A 331 -2.76 9.74 7.82
CA HIS A 331 -1.96 8.68 7.23
C HIS A 331 -0.99 8.12 8.28
N LEU A 332 -1.08 6.82 8.57
CA LEU A 332 -0.19 6.13 9.49
C LEU A 332 0.78 5.28 8.66
N VAL A 333 2.08 5.55 8.79
CA VAL A 333 3.12 4.97 7.93
C VAL A 333 4.09 4.10 8.71
N SER A 334 4.52 2.99 8.14
CA SER A 334 5.51 2.09 8.72
C SER A 334 6.94 2.59 8.47
N CYS A 335 7.80 2.50 9.50
CA CYS A 335 9.19 2.94 9.42
C CYS A 335 10.16 1.83 9.07
N HIS A 336 9.77 0.55 9.21
CA HIS A 336 10.68 -0.59 9.08
C HIS A 336 10.39 -1.45 7.84
N GLU A 337 9.45 -1.02 6.98
CA GLU A 337 9.23 -1.68 5.69
C GLU A 337 10.41 -1.40 4.76
N GLN A 338 10.95 -2.46 4.15
CA GLN A 338 12.13 -2.38 3.26
C GLN A 338 11.93 -3.06 1.91
N ARG A 339 10.75 -3.68 1.68
CA ARG A 339 10.46 -4.26 0.36
C ARG A 339 10.35 -3.16 -0.69
N ALA A 340 11.07 -3.28 -1.80
CA ALA A 340 11.02 -2.30 -2.89
C ALA A 340 9.66 -2.28 -3.59
N SER A 341 8.92 -3.41 -3.60
CA SER A 341 7.55 -3.47 -4.12
C SER A 341 6.51 -2.78 -3.21
N PHE A 342 6.93 -2.25 -2.06
CA PHE A 342 6.08 -1.54 -1.11
C PHE A 342 6.59 -0.12 -0.85
N PRO A 343 6.80 0.69 -1.90
CA PRO A 343 7.15 2.10 -1.73
C PRO A 343 6.08 2.80 -0.91
N LEU A 344 6.48 3.81 -0.17
CA LEU A 344 5.53 4.63 0.58
C LEU A 344 5.03 5.77 -0.29
N ASP A 345 3.73 5.87 -0.45
CA ASP A 345 3.10 7.02 -1.08
C ASP A 345 2.65 8.04 -0.04
N SER A 346 3.52 9.01 0.25
CA SER A 346 3.23 10.10 1.20
C SER A 346 2.05 10.95 0.74
N ILE A 347 1.35 11.54 1.70
CA ILE A 347 0.27 12.51 1.44
C ILE A 347 0.77 13.95 1.20
N ARG A 348 2.08 14.15 1.15
CA ARG A 348 2.68 15.43 0.79
C ARG A 348 2.42 15.75 -0.68
N ARG A 349 2.40 17.02 -1.01
CA ARG A 349 2.34 17.46 -2.40
C ARG A 349 2.90 18.87 -2.58
N ARG A 350 3.33 19.16 -3.79
CA ARG A 350 3.78 20.51 -4.18
C ARG A 350 2.61 21.41 -4.54
N ASP A 351 2.85 22.72 -4.55
CA ASP A 351 1.91 23.66 -5.10
C ASP A 351 1.83 23.53 -6.63
N ILE A 352 0.69 23.92 -7.18
CA ILE A 352 0.44 23.92 -8.63
C ILE A 352 0.38 25.38 -9.07
N ASP A 353 1.20 25.78 -10.04
CA ASP A 353 1.17 27.11 -10.64
C ASP A 353 -0.05 27.30 -11.56
N ALA A 354 -0.25 28.53 -12.04
CA ALA A 354 -1.35 28.89 -12.94
C ALA A 354 -1.34 28.12 -14.29
N ASN A 355 -0.23 27.46 -14.63
CA ASN A 355 -0.06 26.64 -15.83
C ASN A 355 -0.24 25.14 -15.55
N GLY A 356 -0.65 24.78 -14.31
CA GLY A 356 -0.79 23.38 -13.88
C GLY A 356 0.53 22.69 -13.62
N ARG A 357 1.65 23.42 -13.48
CA ARG A 357 2.96 22.84 -13.18
C ARG A 357 3.16 22.80 -11.68
N ARG A 358 3.70 21.70 -11.19
CA ARG A 358 4.07 21.54 -9.79
C ARG A 358 5.32 22.34 -9.49
N THR A 359 5.27 23.17 -8.47
CA THR A 359 6.33 24.13 -8.12
C THR A 359 6.58 24.13 -6.61
N GLY A 360 7.80 24.50 -6.24
CA GLY A 360 8.18 24.62 -4.84
C GLY A 360 8.42 23.29 -4.11
N PRO A 361 8.70 23.35 -2.81
CA PRO A 361 8.88 22.17 -1.97
C PRO A 361 7.56 21.43 -1.72
N SER A 362 7.63 20.15 -1.36
CA SER A 362 6.45 19.39 -0.95
C SER A 362 5.99 19.79 0.45
N CYS A 363 4.68 19.91 0.62
CA CYS A 363 4.07 20.38 1.86
C CYS A 363 2.93 19.49 2.32
N TYR A 364 2.69 19.49 3.64
CA TYR A 364 1.48 18.95 4.25
C TYR A 364 0.41 20.04 4.30
N ARG A 365 -0.81 19.70 3.90
CA ARG A 365 -1.94 20.60 3.98
C ARG A 365 -2.46 20.70 5.41
N LYS A 366 -3.08 21.83 5.78
CA LYS A 366 -3.54 22.12 7.16
C LYS A 366 -4.42 21.06 7.79
N TRP A 367 -5.15 20.30 6.97
CA TRP A 367 -6.07 19.25 7.39
C TRP A 367 -5.49 17.83 7.23
N THR A 368 -4.18 17.72 6.93
CA THR A 368 -3.52 16.43 6.72
C THR A 368 -2.45 16.16 7.77
N VAL A 369 -2.41 14.93 8.28
CA VAL A 369 -1.40 14.45 9.23
C VAL A 369 -0.84 13.13 8.76
N GLU A 370 0.48 13.00 8.81
CA GLU A 370 1.19 11.75 8.56
C GLU A 370 1.99 11.37 9.79
N ASN A 371 1.80 10.14 10.31
CA ASN A 371 2.45 9.69 11.54
C ASN A 371 3.28 8.44 11.27
N ALA A 372 4.54 8.49 11.69
CA ALA A 372 5.47 7.36 11.63
C ALA A 372 5.24 6.38 12.77
N TYR A 373 5.13 5.10 12.46
CA TYR A 373 4.94 3.99 13.39
C TYR A 373 6.09 2.98 13.32
N PRO A 374 6.46 2.34 14.43
CA PRO A 374 7.38 1.20 14.38
C PRO A 374 6.70 0.01 13.70
N GLY A 375 7.50 -0.89 13.19
CA GLY A 375 7.02 -2.10 12.50
C GLY A 375 7.01 -1.97 10.99
N VAL A 376 6.66 -3.08 10.33
CA VAL A 376 6.54 -3.18 8.88
C VAL A 376 5.09 -2.92 8.44
N HIS A 377 4.83 -2.99 7.15
CA HIS A 377 3.56 -2.69 6.50
C HIS A 377 2.31 -3.19 7.27
N SER A 378 2.23 -4.48 7.53
CA SER A 378 1.09 -5.09 8.24
C SER A 378 1.16 -4.95 9.76
N ASP A 379 2.28 -4.50 10.33
CA ASP A 379 2.34 -4.07 11.74
C ASP A 379 1.61 -2.74 11.96
N VAL A 380 1.39 -1.97 10.90
CA VAL A 380 0.61 -0.73 10.93
C VAL A 380 -0.80 -0.94 10.41
N GLY A 381 -0.96 -1.65 9.29
CA GLY A 381 -2.26 -1.83 8.63
C GLY A 381 -3.07 -3.04 9.11
N GLY A 382 -2.48 -3.93 9.91
CA GLY A 382 -3.09 -5.22 10.25
C GLY A 382 -2.84 -6.28 9.19
N GLY A 383 -3.38 -7.48 9.42
CA GLY A 383 -3.21 -8.61 8.49
C GLY A 383 -2.33 -9.74 9.03
N TYR A 384 -1.50 -9.50 10.04
CA TYR A 384 -0.83 -10.58 10.76
C TYR A 384 -1.75 -11.20 11.80
N GLY A 385 -1.69 -12.53 11.89
CA GLY A 385 -2.35 -13.30 12.95
C GLY A 385 -1.42 -13.50 14.17
N VAL A 386 -2.03 -13.83 15.29
CA VAL A 386 -1.31 -14.21 16.52
C VAL A 386 -0.40 -15.40 16.24
N GLY A 387 0.87 -15.29 16.63
CA GLY A 387 1.88 -16.34 16.47
C GLY A 387 2.59 -16.34 15.12
N ASN A 388 2.19 -15.52 14.15
CA ASN A 388 2.92 -15.38 12.89
C ASN A 388 4.37 -14.97 13.19
N GLN A 389 5.34 -15.68 12.62
CA GLN A 389 6.78 -15.51 12.92
C GLN A 389 7.12 -15.56 14.43
N GLY A 390 6.29 -16.18 15.25
CA GLY A 390 6.44 -16.25 16.70
C GLY A 390 6.12 -14.94 17.44
N LYS A 391 5.45 -14.01 16.77
CA LYS A 391 5.09 -12.70 17.33
C LYS A 391 3.70 -12.73 17.98
N ALA A 392 3.46 -11.82 18.91
CA ALA A 392 2.18 -11.60 19.60
C ALA A 392 1.57 -12.87 20.22
N VAL A 393 2.39 -13.79 20.75
CA VAL A 393 1.95 -15.10 21.26
C VAL A 393 0.98 -15.00 22.45
N GLY A 394 0.92 -13.83 23.10
CA GLY A 394 -0.01 -13.56 24.22
C GLY A 394 -1.47 -13.38 23.82
N GLY A 395 -1.74 -13.11 22.53
CA GLY A 395 -3.08 -12.83 22.02
C GLY A 395 -3.13 -11.66 21.06
N SER A 396 -4.32 -11.34 20.52
CA SER A 396 -4.50 -10.25 19.56
C SER A 396 -4.15 -8.87 20.15
N GLU A 397 -4.28 -8.68 21.45
CA GLU A 397 -3.91 -7.47 22.18
C GLU A 397 -2.40 -7.19 22.20
N PHE A 398 -1.58 -8.14 21.77
CA PHE A 398 -0.12 -7.99 21.61
C PHE A 398 0.29 -7.68 20.17
N LEU A 399 -0.62 -7.68 19.19
CA LEU A 399 -0.33 -7.28 17.82
C LEU A 399 -0.02 -5.79 17.75
N LEU A 400 1.10 -5.42 17.16
CA LEU A 400 1.54 -4.02 17.10
C LEU A 400 0.54 -3.12 16.34
N SER A 401 -0.17 -3.67 15.36
CA SER A 401 -1.20 -2.98 14.59
C SER A 401 -2.36 -2.45 15.42
N GLN A 402 -2.58 -2.98 16.63
CA GLN A 402 -3.63 -2.50 17.53
C GLN A 402 -3.40 -1.05 18.00
N ILE A 403 -2.13 -0.65 18.16
CA ILE A 403 -1.78 0.74 18.53
C ILE A 403 -2.23 1.70 17.42
N ALA A 404 -1.91 1.37 16.16
CA ALA A 404 -2.31 2.16 15.00
C ALA A 404 -3.84 2.17 14.81
N LEU A 405 -4.51 1.02 15.03
CA LEU A 405 -5.96 0.89 14.97
C LEU A 405 -6.66 1.84 15.95
N GLN A 406 -6.26 1.82 17.23
CA GLN A 406 -6.85 2.70 18.24
C GLN A 406 -6.60 4.19 17.96
N HIS A 407 -5.45 4.54 17.37
CA HIS A 407 -5.18 5.91 16.97
C HIS A 407 -6.11 6.34 15.83
N MET A 408 -6.23 5.55 14.78
CA MET A 408 -7.13 5.84 13.67
C MET A 408 -8.59 5.91 14.10
N TYR A 409 -9.03 5.02 15.00
CA TYR A 409 -10.36 5.05 15.57
C TYR A 409 -10.63 6.38 16.30
N ALA A 410 -9.69 6.83 17.13
CA ALA A 410 -9.85 8.08 17.89
C ALA A 410 -9.91 9.32 16.96
N GLU A 411 -9.05 9.39 15.94
CA GLU A 411 -9.04 10.48 14.95
C GLU A 411 -10.34 10.52 14.13
N ALA A 412 -10.79 9.34 13.66
CA ALA A 412 -12.04 9.23 12.91
C ALA A 412 -13.25 9.59 13.78
N PHE A 413 -13.27 9.13 15.02
CA PHE A 413 -14.32 9.46 16.00
C PHE A 413 -14.37 10.96 16.26
N GLU A 414 -13.22 11.59 16.46
CA GLU A 414 -13.11 13.04 16.65
C GLU A 414 -13.59 13.81 15.40
N ALA A 415 -13.37 13.28 14.20
CA ALA A 415 -13.90 13.85 12.95
C ALA A 415 -15.42 13.68 12.77
N GLY A 416 -16.10 12.93 13.64
CA GLY A 416 -17.55 12.72 13.59
C GLY A 416 -17.95 11.39 12.94
N ALA A 417 -17.01 10.46 12.68
CA ALA A 417 -17.35 9.16 12.12
C ALA A 417 -18.37 8.41 12.98
N PRO A 418 -19.39 7.77 12.37
CA PRO A 418 -20.40 7.02 13.10
C PRO A 418 -19.83 5.67 13.55
N LEU A 419 -19.04 5.69 14.60
CA LEU A 419 -18.38 4.54 15.21
C LEU A 419 -19.09 4.14 16.51
N GLN A 420 -19.13 2.83 16.77
CA GLN A 420 -19.55 2.27 18.05
C GLN A 420 -18.52 2.60 19.14
N VAL A 421 -18.99 2.64 20.37
CA VAL A 421 -18.19 2.93 21.57
C VAL A 421 -18.37 1.82 22.60
N PRO A 422 -17.43 1.63 23.55
CA PRO A 422 -17.64 0.75 24.70
C PRO A 422 -18.89 1.14 25.51
N ALA A 423 -19.56 0.15 26.11
CA ALA A 423 -20.80 0.35 26.84
C ALA A 423 -20.78 1.48 27.89
N PRO A 424 -19.68 1.70 28.65
CA PRO A 424 -19.64 2.80 29.64
C PRO A 424 -19.78 4.21 29.07
N ALA A 425 -19.52 4.40 27.77
CA ALA A 425 -19.69 5.71 27.13
C ALA A 425 -21.17 6.09 26.89
N VAL A 426 -22.07 5.11 26.89
CA VAL A 426 -23.50 5.32 26.64
C VAL A 426 -24.23 5.31 27.98
N HIS A 427 -24.96 6.41 28.25
CA HIS A 427 -25.74 6.49 29.49
C HIS A 427 -26.85 5.42 29.48
N PRO A 428 -27.09 4.68 30.56
CA PRO A 428 -28.06 3.58 30.62
C PRO A 428 -29.49 3.95 30.19
N ASP A 429 -29.88 5.19 30.41
CA ASP A 429 -31.21 5.69 30.03
C ASP A 429 -31.34 5.99 28.54
N PHE A 430 -30.23 6.01 27.77
CA PHE A 430 -30.15 6.30 26.35
C PHE A 430 -29.53 5.14 25.57
N HIS A 431 -29.90 3.89 25.91
CA HIS A 431 -29.41 2.70 25.22
C HIS A 431 -29.82 2.68 23.74
N GLU A 432 -29.11 3.41 22.94
CA GLU A 432 -29.01 3.14 21.51
C GLU A 432 -28.08 1.95 21.34
N GLU A 433 -28.60 0.72 21.49
CA GLU A 433 -27.82 -0.54 21.43
C GLU A 433 -26.90 -0.60 20.21
N TRP A 434 -27.33 -0.01 19.10
CA TRP A 434 -26.55 0.06 17.86
C TRP A 434 -25.30 0.95 17.93
N ARG A 435 -25.12 1.76 18.98
CA ARG A 435 -23.90 2.54 19.24
C ARG A 435 -22.92 1.81 20.14
N VAL A 436 -23.32 0.76 20.82
CA VAL A 436 -22.48 0.03 21.77
C VAL A 436 -21.73 -1.08 21.05
N MET A 437 -20.42 -1.14 21.24
CA MET A 437 -19.61 -2.27 20.78
C MET A 437 -20.07 -3.56 21.45
N VAL A 438 -20.28 -4.59 20.65
CA VAL A 438 -20.44 -5.94 21.20
C VAL A 438 -19.07 -6.44 21.70
N PRO A 439 -19.01 -7.35 22.69
CA PRO A 439 -17.75 -7.78 23.30
C PRO A 439 -16.70 -8.28 22.28
N LYS A 440 -17.15 -8.93 21.20
CA LYS A 440 -16.25 -9.37 20.11
C LYS A 440 -15.55 -8.19 19.43
N ILE A 441 -16.28 -7.13 19.10
CA ILE A 441 -15.71 -5.94 18.46
C ILE A 441 -14.80 -5.20 19.44
N GLU A 442 -15.20 -5.06 20.71
CA GLU A 442 -14.35 -4.42 21.73
C GLU A 442 -13.02 -5.16 21.89
N ALA A 443 -13.05 -6.50 21.88
CA ALA A 443 -11.83 -7.31 21.93
C ALA A 443 -10.91 -7.10 20.72
N GLU A 444 -11.45 -6.81 19.54
CA GLU A 444 -10.66 -6.50 18.33
C GLU A 444 -9.84 -5.20 18.47
N PHE A 445 -10.16 -4.35 19.45
CA PHE A 445 -9.47 -3.11 19.75
C PHE A 445 -8.63 -3.16 21.02
N SER A 446 -8.47 -4.33 21.63
CA SER A 446 -7.69 -4.44 22.87
C SER A 446 -6.21 -4.22 22.62
N VAL A 447 -5.54 -3.55 23.57
CA VAL A 447 -4.09 -3.34 23.61
C VAL A 447 -3.59 -3.75 24.99
N SER A 448 -2.61 -4.65 25.07
CA SER A 448 -2.02 -5.05 26.35
C SER A 448 -1.15 -3.92 26.92
N GLU A 449 -1.09 -3.83 28.24
CA GLU A 449 -0.22 -2.86 28.94
C GLU A 449 1.25 -3.06 28.58
N GLU A 450 1.65 -4.30 28.37
CA GLU A 450 3.01 -4.67 27.97
C GLU A 450 3.35 -4.12 26.59
N LEU A 451 2.48 -4.33 25.57
CA LEU A 451 2.64 -3.76 24.24
C LEU A 451 2.71 -2.23 24.31
N ALA A 452 1.78 -1.59 25.03
CA ALA A 452 1.77 -0.13 25.20
C ALA A 452 3.08 0.39 25.81
N THR A 453 3.60 -0.31 26.81
CA THR A 453 4.86 0.02 27.47
C THR A 453 6.07 -0.10 26.52
N ARG A 454 6.13 -1.17 25.72
CA ARG A 454 7.20 -1.38 24.72
C ARG A 454 7.13 -0.35 23.58
N PHE A 455 5.92 -0.08 23.08
CA PHE A 455 5.69 0.96 22.08
C PHE A 455 6.12 2.34 22.58
N ASN A 456 5.75 2.70 23.82
CA ASN A 456 6.14 3.98 24.42
C ASN A 456 7.65 4.08 24.67
N ALA A 457 8.34 2.95 24.90
CA ALA A 457 9.81 2.94 24.99
C ALA A 457 10.47 3.24 23.64
N TRP A 458 9.91 2.74 22.52
CA TRP A 458 10.31 3.14 21.19
C TRP A 458 10.04 4.63 20.94
N GLN A 459 8.81 5.08 21.19
CA GLN A 459 8.39 6.45 20.98
C GLN A 459 9.27 7.48 21.73
N ALA A 460 9.66 7.17 22.95
CA ALA A 460 10.53 8.03 23.75
C ALA A 460 11.95 8.20 23.16
N GLN A 461 12.41 7.25 22.33
CA GLN A 461 13.70 7.30 21.67
C GLN A 461 13.62 7.82 20.22
N ALA A 462 12.45 7.73 19.60
CA ALA A 462 12.22 8.21 18.25
C ALA A 462 12.38 9.74 18.19
N LYS A 463 13.21 10.21 17.29
CA LYS A 463 13.48 11.64 17.12
C LYS A 463 12.64 12.22 16.00
N ALA A 464 11.99 13.35 16.25
CA ALA A 464 11.32 14.11 15.21
C ALA A 464 12.32 14.56 14.10
N GLY A 465 11.78 14.77 12.91
CA GLY A 465 12.54 15.19 11.74
C GLY A 465 11.69 15.00 10.49
N PRO A 466 12.20 15.29 9.29
CA PRO A 466 11.55 14.91 8.03
C PRO A 466 11.32 13.39 7.94
N LEU A 467 10.30 12.98 7.19
CA LEU A 467 9.92 11.56 7.02
C LEU A 467 11.11 10.68 6.64
N GLU A 468 11.90 11.13 5.67
CA GLU A 468 13.05 10.39 5.13
C GLU A 468 14.15 10.20 6.18
N GLU A 469 14.38 11.21 6.98
CA GLU A 469 15.36 11.14 8.06
C GLU A 469 14.90 10.21 9.19
N VAL A 470 13.60 10.17 9.43
CA VAL A 470 13.01 9.20 10.37
C VAL A 470 13.16 7.79 9.82
N ILE A 471 12.80 7.54 8.55
CA ILE A 471 12.99 6.23 7.90
C ILE A 471 14.46 5.81 7.96
N ARG A 472 15.42 6.71 7.68
CA ARG A 472 16.84 6.41 7.75
C ARG A 472 17.27 5.94 9.15
N ARG A 473 16.84 6.64 10.19
CA ARG A 473 17.16 6.29 11.59
C ARG A 473 16.51 4.98 12.03
N GLU A 474 15.29 4.76 11.61
CA GLU A 474 14.55 3.55 11.93
C GLU A 474 15.07 2.33 11.15
N THR A 475 15.53 2.51 9.91
CA THR A 475 16.27 1.48 9.18
C THR A 475 17.56 1.09 9.92
N ALA A 476 18.30 2.07 10.45
CA ALA A 476 19.47 1.77 11.27
C ALA A 476 19.10 1.00 12.56
N LEU A 477 17.95 1.28 13.15
CA LEU A 477 17.48 0.60 14.36
C LEU A 477 17.14 -0.88 14.07
N ILE A 478 16.34 -1.18 13.03
CA ILE A 478 16.01 -2.56 12.69
C ILE A 478 17.24 -3.35 12.19
N THR A 479 18.14 -2.69 11.45
CA THR A 479 19.44 -3.27 11.06
C THR A 479 20.27 -3.65 12.28
N ALA A 480 20.36 -2.78 13.27
CA ALA A 480 21.07 -3.07 14.53
C ALA A 480 20.48 -4.31 15.25
N TRP A 481 19.17 -4.42 15.29
CA TRP A 481 18.49 -5.60 15.84
C TRP A 481 18.82 -6.86 15.03
N ARG A 482 18.77 -6.79 13.70
CA ARG A 482 19.11 -7.93 12.81
C ARG A 482 20.57 -8.36 12.92
N ILE A 483 21.52 -7.45 13.15
CA ILE A 483 22.93 -7.78 13.38
C ILE A 483 23.04 -8.77 14.54
N ASP A 484 22.36 -8.52 15.66
CA ASP A 484 22.39 -9.45 16.81
C ASP A 484 21.55 -10.72 16.54
N ARG A 485 20.32 -10.56 16.07
CA ARG A 485 19.35 -11.65 15.99
C ARG A 485 19.58 -12.55 14.76
N TYR A 486 19.88 -12.00 13.62
CA TYR A 486 20.04 -12.74 12.37
C TYR A 486 21.50 -13.12 12.14
N ALA A 487 22.40 -12.15 12.03
CA ALA A 487 23.81 -12.44 11.81
C ALA A 487 24.47 -13.12 13.02
N GLY A 488 23.98 -12.89 14.23
CA GLY A 488 24.41 -13.53 15.48
C GLY A 488 23.86 -14.94 15.72
N GLY A 489 23.00 -15.48 14.82
CA GLY A 489 22.49 -16.85 14.92
C GLY A 489 21.08 -16.96 15.49
N LEU A 490 20.08 -16.83 14.64
CA LEU A 490 18.66 -16.75 14.98
C LEU A 490 18.13 -17.97 15.77
N ARG A 491 18.58 -19.19 15.47
CA ARG A 491 18.12 -20.43 16.15
C ARG A 491 18.33 -20.42 17.66
N ASN A 492 19.31 -19.66 18.13
CA ASN A 492 19.67 -19.60 19.56
C ASN A 492 18.91 -18.50 20.31
N LYS A 493 18.08 -17.69 19.65
CA LYS A 493 17.35 -16.59 20.28
C LYS A 493 16.07 -17.10 20.94
N ALA A 494 15.79 -16.61 22.14
CA ALA A 494 14.67 -17.08 22.96
C ALA A 494 13.32 -17.00 22.23
N PHE A 495 13.04 -15.88 21.52
CA PHE A 495 11.78 -15.69 20.81
C PHE A 495 11.61 -16.67 19.62
N PHE A 496 12.71 -17.22 19.07
CA PHE A 496 12.63 -18.16 17.96
C PHE A 496 11.92 -19.48 18.33
N ALA A 497 11.93 -19.84 19.60
CA ALA A 497 11.19 -21.01 20.07
C ALA A 497 9.66 -20.89 19.86
N ASN A 498 9.15 -19.66 19.74
CA ASN A 498 7.74 -19.38 19.48
C ASN A 498 7.37 -19.43 17.99
N VAL A 499 8.36 -19.47 17.09
CA VAL A 499 8.10 -19.51 15.64
C VAL A 499 7.51 -20.86 15.26
N PRO A 500 6.39 -20.92 14.53
CA PRO A 500 5.78 -22.18 14.12
C PRO A 500 6.76 -23.09 13.38
N PRO A 501 6.72 -24.41 13.61
CA PRO A 501 7.57 -25.34 12.89
C PRO A 501 7.23 -25.40 11.41
N ASP A 502 8.20 -25.80 10.60
CA ASP A 502 8.04 -25.89 9.14
C ASP A 502 6.87 -26.79 8.75
N MET A 503 6.03 -26.29 7.84
CA MET A 503 5.04 -27.15 7.19
C MET A 503 5.74 -28.08 6.19
N PRO A 504 5.52 -29.43 6.26
CA PRO A 504 6.07 -30.35 5.28
C PRO A 504 5.63 -29.98 3.85
N GLU A 505 6.55 -30.06 2.88
CA GLU A 505 6.27 -29.70 1.48
C GLU A 505 5.09 -30.48 0.88
N ALA A 506 4.96 -31.77 1.23
CA ALA A 506 3.83 -32.60 0.79
C ALA A 506 2.49 -32.07 1.31
N GLN A 507 2.47 -31.58 2.55
CA GLN A 507 1.29 -30.98 3.17
C GLN A 507 0.96 -29.63 2.53
N GLN A 508 1.97 -28.80 2.24
CA GLN A 508 1.76 -27.54 1.53
C GLN A 508 1.16 -27.76 0.14
N LYS A 509 1.72 -28.68 -0.65
CA LYS A 509 1.19 -29.02 -1.97
C LYS A 509 -0.24 -29.58 -1.91
N ALA A 510 -0.56 -30.34 -0.86
CA ALA A 510 -1.91 -30.82 -0.63
C ALA A 510 -2.90 -29.67 -0.37
N TRP A 511 -2.53 -28.70 0.49
CA TRP A 511 -3.32 -27.49 0.72
C TRP A 511 -3.55 -26.67 -0.56
N GLU A 512 -2.51 -26.44 -1.35
CA GLU A 512 -2.60 -25.70 -2.63
C GLU A 512 -3.55 -26.41 -3.62
N ALA A 513 -3.45 -27.73 -3.74
CA ALA A 513 -4.31 -28.53 -4.63
C ALA A 513 -5.78 -28.48 -4.19
N LEU A 514 -6.04 -28.65 -2.90
CA LEU A 514 -7.38 -28.55 -2.32
C LEU A 514 -7.97 -27.15 -2.49
N HIS A 515 -7.18 -26.13 -2.19
CA HIS A 515 -7.58 -24.72 -2.38
C HIS A 515 -7.96 -24.44 -3.83
N LYS A 516 -7.10 -24.82 -4.77
CA LYS A 516 -7.34 -24.63 -6.22
C LYS A 516 -8.66 -25.28 -6.67
N ARG A 517 -8.96 -26.48 -6.20
CA ARG A 517 -10.22 -27.17 -6.53
C ARG A 517 -11.43 -26.47 -5.92
N ARG A 518 -11.37 -26.16 -4.61
CA ARG A 518 -12.46 -25.48 -3.90
C ARG A 518 -12.76 -24.10 -4.45
N SER A 519 -11.72 -23.32 -4.82
CA SER A 519 -11.90 -22.00 -5.45
C SER A 519 -12.62 -22.11 -6.80
N ARG A 520 -12.31 -23.13 -7.60
CA ARG A 520 -13.00 -23.37 -8.86
C ARG A 520 -14.47 -23.79 -8.64
N GLU A 521 -14.76 -24.64 -7.66
CA GLU A 521 -16.11 -25.04 -7.28
C GLU A 521 -16.92 -23.84 -6.80
N TYR A 522 -16.31 -22.99 -5.96
CA TYR A 522 -16.94 -21.77 -5.48
C TYR A 522 -17.30 -20.82 -6.64
N ALA A 523 -16.36 -20.56 -7.55
CA ALA A 523 -16.58 -19.70 -8.70
C ALA A 523 -17.69 -20.22 -9.62
N ALA A 524 -17.65 -21.51 -9.93
CA ALA A 524 -18.66 -22.16 -10.77
C ALA A 524 -20.07 -22.11 -10.14
N ALA A 525 -20.15 -22.30 -8.82
CA ALA A 525 -21.40 -22.16 -8.08
C ALA A 525 -21.96 -20.73 -8.11
N GLN A 526 -21.09 -19.71 -7.97
CA GLN A 526 -21.50 -18.30 -8.06
C GLN A 526 -22.00 -17.91 -9.45
N GLN A 527 -21.48 -18.55 -10.50
CA GLN A 527 -21.89 -18.33 -11.88
C GLN A 527 -23.12 -19.19 -12.28
N GLY A 528 -23.59 -20.07 -11.40
CA GLY A 528 -24.68 -20.96 -11.69
C GLY A 528 -24.33 -22.16 -12.60
N GLU A 529 -23.05 -22.43 -12.78
CA GLU A 529 -22.48 -23.48 -13.62
C GLU A 529 -21.64 -24.48 -12.78
N PRO A 530 -22.27 -25.33 -11.95
CA PRO A 530 -21.54 -26.23 -11.08
C PRO A 530 -20.62 -27.17 -11.88
N LEU A 531 -19.43 -27.39 -11.35
CA LEU A 531 -18.47 -28.30 -11.97
C LEU A 531 -19.01 -29.74 -12.01
N PRO A 532 -18.62 -30.53 -13.03
CA PRO A 532 -18.96 -31.93 -13.08
C PRO A 532 -18.38 -32.67 -11.85
N PRO A 533 -18.99 -33.77 -11.42
CA PRO A 533 -18.48 -34.62 -10.36
C PRO A 533 -17.04 -35.06 -10.66
N MET A 534 -16.25 -35.23 -9.62
CA MET A 534 -14.89 -35.74 -9.76
C MET A 534 -14.88 -37.16 -10.35
N SER A 535 -13.95 -37.43 -11.22
CA SER A 535 -13.66 -38.79 -11.66
C SER A 535 -13.10 -39.62 -10.47
N ALA A 536 -13.10 -40.92 -10.55
CA ALA A 536 -12.58 -41.79 -9.50
C ALA A 536 -11.10 -41.51 -9.19
N ALA A 537 -10.30 -41.12 -10.19
CA ALA A 537 -8.90 -40.75 -10.02
C ALA A 537 -8.74 -39.43 -9.27
N GLU A 538 -9.52 -38.42 -9.64
CA GLU A 538 -9.55 -37.11 -8.97
C GLU A 538 -10.04 -37.24 -7.51
N GLN A 539 -11.05 -38.08 -7.27
CA GLN A 539 -11.53 -38.34 -5.91
C GLN A 539 -10.45 -39.02 -5.04
N ALA A 540 -9.77 -40.01 -5.59
CA ALA A 540 -8.67 -40.66 -4.87
C ALA A 540 -7.49 -39.72 -4.59
N GLU A 541 -7.21 -38.76 -5.48
CA GLU A 541 -6.23 -37.71 -5.24
C GLU A 541 -6.70 -36.73 -4.17
N TRP A 542 -7.94 -36.29 -4.23
CA TRP A 542 -8.59 -35.45 -3.23
C TRP A 542 -8.51 -36.08 -1.83
N ASP A 543 -8.91 -37.34 -1.70
CA ASP A 543 -8.90 -38.06 -0.42
C ASP A 543 -7.46 -38.18 0.15
N ARG A 544 -6.46 -38.43 -0.69
CA ARG A 544 -5.05 -38.40 -0.27
C ARG A 544 -4.63 -37.02 0.23
N ASN A 545 -4.99 -35.96 -0.47
CA ASN A 545 -4.66 -34.60 -0.07
C ASN A 545 -5.36 -34.20 1.24
N VAL A 546 -6.64 -34.59 1.41
CA VAL A 546 -7.37 -34.38 2.67
C VAL A 546 -6.68 -35.11 3.84
N ALA A 547 -6.25 -36.35 3.61
CA ALA A 547 -5.51 -37.08 4.64
C ALA A 547 -4.17 -36.41 5.00
N LEU A 548 -3.44 -35.86 4.01
CA LEU A 548 -2.16 -35.16 4.24
C LEU A 548 -2.32 -33.89 5.06
N ILE A 549 -3.41 -33.16 4.91
CA ILE A 549 -3.66 -31.93 5.70
C ILE A 549 -4.19 -32.21 7.11
N GLY A 550 -4.51 -33.45 7.45
CA GLY A 550 -5.03 -33.85 8.77
C GLY A 550 -6.53 -34.12 8.81
N GLY A 551 -7.17 -34.33 7.65
CA GLY A 551 -8.56 -34.76 7.53
C GLY A 551 -9.60 -33.67 7.25
N GLU A 552 -10.86 -34.08 7.19
CA GLU A 552 -12.01 -33.21 6.83
C GLU A 552 -12.20 -32.03 7.80
N ASP A 553 -11.85 -32.17 9.07
CA ASP A 553 -11.97 -31.07 10.04
C ASP A 553 -11.01 -29.93 9.67
N LYS A 554 -9.81 -30.26 9.22
CA LYS A 554 -8.85 -29.23 8.73
C LYS A 554 -9.28 -28.64 7.38
N LEU A 555 -9.93 -29.44 6.52
CA LEU A 555 -10.46 -28.93 5.26
C LEU A 555 -11.51 -27.83 5.45
N ARG A 556 -12.25 -27.81 6.58
CA ARG A 556 -13.18 -26.74 6.93
C ARG A 556 -12.51 -25.40 7.20
N ASP A 557 -11.22 -25.40 7.54
CA ASP A 557 -10.44 -24.20 7.76
C ASP A 557 -9.98 -23.54 6.44
N LEU A 558 -10.14 -24.24 5.31
CA LEU A 558 -9.73 -23.75 4.00
C LEU A 558 -10.63 -22.59 3.58
N ARG A 559 -10.02 -21.46 3.23
CA ARG A 559 -10.69 -20.26 2.75
C ARG A 559 -10.41 -20.08 1.27
N VAL A 560 -11.48 -19.90 0.50
CA VAL A 560 -11.43 -19.77 -0.96
C VAL A 560 -11.47 -18.33 -1.45
N GLU A 561 -11.76 -17.42 -0.55
CA GLU A 561 -11.93 -16.01 -0.84
C GLU A 561 -10.59 -15.27 -1.06
N LYS A 562 -9.48 -15.85 -0.66
CA LYS A 562 -8.13 -15.31 -0.86
C LYS A 562 -7.18 -16.40 -1.35
N GLN A 563 -6.01 -16.01 -1.84
CA GLN A 563 -4.98 -16.99 -2.20
C GLN A 563 -4.55 -17.81 -0.97
N PHE A 564 -4.20 -19.05 -1.22
CA PHE A 564 -3.62 -19.86 -0.16
C PHE A 564 -2.27 -19.26 0.25
N ASP A 565 -2.14 -18.96 1.52
CA ASP A 565 -0.91 -18.47 2.13
C ASP A 565 -0.40 -19.53 3.11
N PRO A 566 0.81 -20.07 2.93
CA PRO A 566 1.38 -20.97 3.91
C PRO A 566 1.66 -20.23 5.22
N PRO A 567 1.75 -20.96 6.35
CA PRO A 567 2.13 -20.36 7.62
C PRO A 567 3.50 -19.69 7.53
N LEU A 568 3.66 -18.56 8.24
CA LEU A 568 4.94 -17.88 8.41
C LEU A 568 5.78 -18.65 9.45
N ASP A 569 6.49 -19.67 8.96
CA ASP A 569 7.18 -20.68 9.73
C ASP A 569 8.70 -20.42 9.91
N GLN A 570 9.38 -21.35 10.58
CA GLN A 570 10.82 -21.25 10.86
C GLN A 570 11.67 -21.16 9.59
N ARG A 571 11.30 -21.89 8.53
CA ARG A 571 12.06 -21.93 7.26
C ARG A 571 12.15 -20.55 6.62
N GLN A 572 11.04 -19.82 6.56
CA GLN A 572 11.01 -18.49 5.95
C GLN A 572 11.84 -17.49 6.75
N LEU A 573 11.69 -17.52 8.08
CA LEU A 573 12.43 -16.61 8.95
C LEU A 573 13.93 -16.93 8.98
N LEU A 574 14.30 -18.21 8.95
CA LEU A 574 15.71 -18.65 8.85
C LEU A 574 16.32 -18.29 7.50
N GLY A 575 15.54 -18.43 6.42
CA GLY A 575 15.97 -17.97 5.11
C GLY A 575 16.24 -16.47 5.07
N ALA A 576 15.35 -15.66 5.68
CA ALA A 576 15.54 -14.22 5.83
C ALA A 576 16.80 -13.86 6.63
N ALA A 577 17.02 -14.57 7.74
CA ALA A 577 18.19 -14.37 8.57
C ALA A 577 19.50 -14.75 7.84
N ALA A 578 19.47 -15.80 7.03
CA ALA A 578 20.62 -16.20 6.21
C ALA A 578 20.94 -15.15 5.14
N GLU A 579 19.93 -14.63 4.45
CA GLU A 579 20.06 -13.54 3.49
C GLU A 579 20.67 -12.29 4.15
N PHE A 580 20.09 -11.82 5.26
CA PHE A 580 20.64 -10.69 5.98
C PHE A 580 22.10 -10.92 6.42
N ALA A 581 22.42 -12.08 6.95
CA ALA A 581 23.79 -12.39 7.41
C ALA A 581 24.79 -12.42 6.25
N HIS A 582 24.36 -12.87 5.09
CA HIS A 582 25.15 -12.86 3.86
C HIS A 582 25.39 -11.42 3.40
N ASP A 583 24.34 -10.60 3.27
CA ASP A 583 24.44 -9.21 2.87
C ASP A 583 25.28 -8.40 3.85
N TYR A 584 25.10 -8.60 5.15
CA TYR A 584 25.87 -7.91 6.20
C TYR A 584 27.37 -8.20 6.15
N LYS A 585 27.76 -9.42 5.75
CA LYS A 585 29.17 -9.80 5.60
C LYS A 585 29.79 -9.26 4.31
N GLY A 586 29.00 -8.73 3.39
CA GLY A 586 29.45 -8.30 2.07
C GLY A 586 29.92 -9.45 1.19
N ASP A 587 29.40 -10.65 1.43
CA ASP A 587 29.74 -11.87 0.68
C ASP A 587 28.73 -12.04 -0.46
N TRP A 588 28.90 -11.30 -1.53
CA TRP A 588 28.03 -11.27 -2.72
C TRP A 588 28.12 -12.53 -3.60
N GLY A 589 28.51 -13.65 -3.01
CA GLY A 589 28.52 -14.95 -3.67
C GLY A 589 27.10 -15.48 -3.90
N VAL A 590 26.90 -16.19 -5.01
CA VAL A 590 25.62 -16.87 -5.32
C VAL A 590 25.32 -17.87 -4.21
N LEU A 591 24.16 -17.72 -3.54
CA LEU A 591 23.67 -18.70 -2.59
C LEU A 591 23.48 -20.06 -3.28
N ASP A 592 24.06 -21.10 -2.68
CA ASP A 592 24.25 -22.45 -3.25
C ASP A 592 22.95 -23.31 -3.19
N ASP A 593 21.78 -22.70 -3.07
CA ASP A 593 20.48 -23.37 -3.09
C ASP A 593 19.96 -23.47 -4.53
N GLY A 594 20.27 -24.57 -5.14
CA GLY A 594 19.83 -25.11 -6.43
C GLY A 594 19.08 -24.10 -7.32
N MET A 595 19.74 -23.60 -8.38
CA MET A 595 19.20 -22.62 -9.33
C MET A 595 17.77 -22.95 -9.76
N THR A 596 16.81 -22.29 -9.17
CA THR A 596 15.45 -22.18 -9.70
C THR A 596 15.45 -21.17 -10.86
N VAL A 597 14.42 -21.19 -11.70
CA VAL A 597 14.24 -20.18 -12.77
C VAL A 597 14.22 -18.76 -12.17
N GLY A 598 13.73 -18.60 -10.93
CA GLY A 598 13.81 -17.38 -10.15
C GLY A 598 15.25 -16.96 -9.85
N GLY A 599 16.10 -17.84 -9.36
CA GLY A 599 17.50 -17.54 -9.05
C GLY A 599 18.34 -17.18 -10.29
N VAL A 600 17.98 -17.69 -11.48
CA VAL A 600 18.62 -17.26 -12.75
C VAL A 600 18.13 -15.85 -13.15
N ILE A 601 16.88 -15.54 -12.92
CA ILE A 601 16.33 -14.19 -13.11
C ILE A 601 17.00 -13.23 -12.12
N ASP A 602 17.14 -13.59 -10.85
CA ASP A 602 17.84 -12.81 -9.83
C ASP A 602 19.31 -12.55 -10.20
N LEU A 603 20.01 -13.56 -10.71
CA LEU A 603 21.41 -13.44 -11.12
C LEU A 603 21.57 -12.52 -12.35
N LEU A 604 20.68 -12.66 -13.34
CA LEU A 604 20.76 -11.87 -14.60
C LEU A 604 20.27 -10.43 -14.41
N LEU A 605 19.24 -10.23 -13.61
CA LEU A 605 18.64 -8.91 -13.39
C LEU A 605 19.34 -8.20 -12.22
N GLY A 606 19.67 -8.89 -11.16
CA GLY A 606 20.45 -8.34 -10.05
C GLY A 606 21.83 -7.85 -10.50
N GLY A 607 22.52 -8.65 -11.30
CA GLY A 607 23.79 -8.22 -11.90
C GLY A 607 23.66 -7.02 -12.87
N THR A 608 22.51 -6.89 -13.54
CA THR A 608 22.30 -5.80 -14.52
C THR A 608 21.78 -4.54 -13.82
N VAL A 609 20.94 -4.67 -12.79
CA VAL A 609 20.49 -3.55 -11.95
C VAL A 609 21.66 -3.02 -11.13
N PHE A 610 22.48 -3.88 -10.57
CA PHE A 610 23.72 -3.51 -9.90
C PHE A 610 24.62 -2.68 -10.82
N LEU A 611 24.77 -3.06 -12.08
CA LEU A 611 25.56 -2.30 -13.08
C LEU A 611 24.95 -0.94 -13.48
N ILE A 612 23.65 -0.74 -13.32
CA ILE A 612 22.95 0.50 -13.69
C ILE A 612 22.89 1.50 -12.51
N ASN A 613 22.86 1.02 -11.26
CA ASN A 613 22.68 1.82 -10.05
C ASN A 613 23.91 1.79 -9.11
N GLU A 614 25.06 1.37 -9.58
CA GLU A 614 26.21 0.94 -8.78
C GLU A 614 26.72 1.95 -7.73
N GLU A 615 26.75 3.25 -8.05
CA GLU A 615 27.22 4.25 -7.10
C GLU A 615 26.22 4.49 -5.97
N ASP A 616 24.96 4.61 -6.30
CA ASP A 616 23.89 4.91 -5.33
C ASP A 616 23.63 3.71 -4.39
N GLU A 617 23.64 2.50 -4.92
CA GLU A 617 23.42 1.28 -4.13
C GLU A 617 24.57 0.99 -3.17
N ALA A 618 25.81 1.20 -3.60
CA ALA A 618 26.98 1.02 -2.75
C ALA A 618 27.04 2.06 -1.63
N GLU A 619 26.63 3.30 -1.89
CA GLU A 619 26.56 4.35 -0.88
C GLU A 619 25.45 4.03 0.13
N GLU A 620 24.27 3.64 -0.32
CA GLU A 620 23.14 3.26 0.52
C GLU A 620 23.50 2.07 1.43
N TYR A 621 24.07 1.01 0.86
CA TYR A 621 24.59 -0.14 1.60
C TYR A 621 25.59 0.30 2.69
N SER A 622 26.58 1.07 2.29
CA SER A 622 27.64 1.52 3.19
C SER A 622 27.09 2.38 4.33
N GLN A 623 26.10 3.20 4.05
CA GLN A 623 25.45 4.06 5.04
C GLN A 623 24.61 3.23 6.03
N ILE A 624 23.74 2.32 5.53
CA ILE A 624 22.89 1.46 6.38
C ILE A 624 23.76 0.55 7.24
N HIS A 625 24.82 -0.04 6.66
CA HIS A 625 25.76 -0.89 7.38
C HIS A 625 26.46 -0.13 8.51
N ARG A 626 26.98 1.08 8.24
CA ARG A 626 27.63 1.92 9.24
C ARG A 626 26.67 2.37 10.33
N ASP A 627 25.52 2.92 9.94
CA ASP A 627 24.53 3.45 10.87
C ASP A 627 23.91 2.31 11.71
N GLY A 628 23.63 1.15 11.11
CA GLY A 628 23.16 -0.05 11.79
C GLY A 628 24.20 -0.60 12.78
N SER A 629 25.49 -0.67 12.39
CA SER A 629 26.57 -1.10 13.29
C SER A 629 26.75 -0.14 14.45
N ALA A 630 26.69 1.17 14.22
CA ALA A 630 26.77 2.18 15.28
C ALA A 630 25.58 2.06 16.24
N ARG A 631 24.36 1.82 15.73
CA ARG A 631 23.16 1.63 16.54
C ARG A 631 23.19 0.30 17.29
N TYR A 632 23.79 -0.75 16.73
CA TYR A 632 23.99 -2.04 17.40
C TYR A 632 24.70 -1.87 18.75
N HIS A 633 25.80 -1.13 18.80
CA HIS A 633 26.55 -0.87 20.05
C HIS A 633 25.78 -0.05 21.09
N GLN A 634 24.69 0.60 20.69
CA GLN A 634 23.78 1.27 21.63
C GLN A 634 22.69 0.31 22.17
N LEU A 635 22.25 -0.67 21.35
CA LEU A 635 21.23 -1.63 21.73
C LEU A 635 21.79 -2.82 22.50
N PHE A 636 23.02 -3.24 22.18
CA PHE A 636 23.65 -4.44 22.74
C PHE A 636 25.05 -4.11 23.28
N SER A 637 25.25 -4.48 24.54
CA SER A 637 26.58 -4.33 25.19
C SER A 637 27.58 -5.43 24.79
N ALA A 638 27.07 -6.56 24.31
CA ALA A 638 27.80 -7.69 23.73
C ALA A 638 26.79 -8.56 22.92
N PRO A 639 27.23 -9.49 22.08
CA PRO A 639 26.33 -10.45 21.44
C PRO A 639 25.38 -11.09 22.45
N ASP A 640 24.10 -11.15 22.14
CA ASP A 640 23.00 -11.62 22.99
C ASP A 640 22.76 -10.88 24.32
N ARG A 641 23.48 -9.79 24.56
CA ARG A 641 23.36 -9.02 25.80
C ARG A 641 22.83 -7.62 25.52
N VAL A 642 21.53 -7.44 25.76
CA VAL A 642 20.86 -6.14 25.64
C VAL A 642 21.52 -5.10 26.55
N ALA A 643 21.75 -3.90 26.05
CA ALA A 643 22.30 -2.81 26.83
C ALA A 643 21.28 -2.31 27.88
N PRO A 644 21.74 -1.87 29.08
CA PRO A 644 20.84 -1.37 30.11
C PRO A 644 19.91 -0.26 29.60
N GLY A 645 18.62 -0.39 29.86
CA GLY A 645 17.59 0.57 29.44
C GLY A 645 17.05 0.36 28.02
N GLN A 646 17.54 -0.65 27.28
CA GLN A 646 17.07 -0.98 25.93
C GLN A 646 16.16 -2.22 25.91
N GLU A 647 15.90 -2.82 27.07
CA GLU A 647 15.20 -4.12 27.17
C GLU A 647 13.80 -4.06 26.55
N LYS A 648 13.03 -2.99 26.82
CA LYS A 648 11.67 -2.83 26.29
C LYS A 648 11.66 -2.59 24.78
N LEU A 649 12.64 -1.83 24.28
CA LEU A 649 12.78 -1.57 22.86
C LEU A 649 13.16 -2.85 22.10
N VAL A 650 14.14 -3.60 22.60
CA VAL A 650 14.55 -4.88 21.99
C VAL A 650 13.40 -5.88 22.06
N ALA A 651 12.68 -5.95 23.19
CA ALA A 651 11.51 -6.84 23.33
C ALA A 651 10.39 -6.48 22.32
N LEU A 652 10.18 -5.20 21.98
CA LEU A 652 9.25 -4.80 20.93
C LEU A 652 9.60 -5.47 19.60
N PHE A 653 10.88 -5.49 19.22
CA PHE A 653 11.32 -6.14 17.98
C PHE A 653 11.33 -7.67 18.10
N ASP A 654 11.68 -8.23 19.25
CA ASP A 654 11.69 -9.68 19.45
C ASP A 654 10.27 -10.27 19.41
N GLU A 655 9.25 -9.56 19.88
CA GLU A 655 7.94 -10.15 20.16
C GLU A 655 6.77 -9.51 19.40
N GLN A 656 6.93 -8.33 18.79
CA GLN A 656 5.82 -7.64 18.11
C GLN A 656 6.13 -7.23 16.67
N VAL A 657 7.37 -6.82 16.37
CA VAL A 657 7.73 -6.39 15.00
C VAL A 657 8.02 -7.61 14.13
N HIS A 658 7.27 -7.74 13.03
CA HIS A 658 7.47 -8.78 12.03
C HIS A 658 8.61 -8.43 11.06
N ASP A 659 9.04 -9.40 10.26
CA ASP A 659 9.92 -9.18 9.13
C ASP A 659 9.15 -9.43 7.82
N SER A 660 8.81 -8.35 7.13
CA SER A 660 8.06 -8.42 5.87
C SER A 660 8.85 -9.06 4.72
N ARG A 661 10.20 -9.02 4.78
CA ARG A 661 11.05 -9.68 3.79
C ARG A 661 11.15 -11.19 3.99
N ALA A 662 10.82 -11.71 5.17
CA ALA A 662 10.78 -13.15 5.41
C ALA A 662 9.76 -13.86 4.52
N TRP A 663 8.72 -13.13 4.10
CA TRP A 663 7.67 -13.64 3.23
C TRP A 663 7.18 -12.54 2.28
N PHE A 664 7.59 -12.61 1.02
CA PHE A 664 7.20 -11.59 0.03
C PHE A 664 5.83 -11.86 -0.56
N MET A 665 5.68 -12.95 -1.30
CA MET A 665 4.41 -13.44 -1.83
C MET A 665 4.49 -14.93 -2.05
N ASN A 666 3.46 -15.66 -1.63
CA ASN A 666 3.39 -17.08 -1.88
C ASN A 666 2.92 -17.35 -3.30
N THR A 667 3.74 -17.02 -4.28
CA THR A 667 3.48 -17.43 -5.66
C THR A 667 4.57 -18.40 -6.10
N SER A 668 4.16 -19.51 -6.67
CA SER A 668 5.08 -20.47 -7.31
C SER A 668 5.88 -19.86 -8.48
N ALA A 669 5.52 -18.65 -8.90
CA ALA A 669 6.14 -17.95 -10.03
C ALA A 669 7.32 -17.07 -9.62
N ILE A 670 7.30 -16.46 -8.42
CA ILE A 670 8.29 -15.44 -7.99
C ILE A 670 9.15 -15.99 -6.85
N GLY A 671 8.63 -16.90 -6.05
CA GLY A 671 9.34 -17.47 -4.91
C GLY A 671 9.06 -16.74 -3.58
N PRO A 672 9.68 -17.16 -2.48
CA PRO A 672 9.38 -16.64 -1.15
C PRO A 672 10.03 -15.29 -0.86
N ARG A 673 10.96 -14.84 -1.70
CA ARG A 673 11.71 -13.61 -1.54
C ARG A 673 11.42 -12.63 -2.65
N GLU A 674 11.52 -11.35 -2.32
CA GLU A 674 11.45 -10.30 -3.31
C GLU A 674 12.70 -10.32 -4.17
N PRO A 675 12.58 -10.47 -5.51
CA PRO A 675 13.72 -10.44 -6.39
C PRO A 675 14.34 -9.03 -6.44
N PHE A 676 15.64 -8.95 -6.71
CA PHE A 676 16.42 -7.72 -7.01
C PHE A 676 16.61 -6.76 -5.86
N THR A 677 16.31 -7.13 -4.62
CA THR A 677 16.48 -6.26 -3.45
C THR A 677 17.17 -7.03 -2.32
N ASP A 678 17.81 -6.28 -1.43
CA ASP A 678 18.46 -6.77 -0.22
C ASP A 678 17.98 -6.05 1.04
N TYR A 679 18.55 -6.37 2.20
CA TYR A 679 18.24 -5.71 3.47
C TYR A 679 18.91 -4.34 3.65
N PHE A 680 19.77 -3.93 2.74
CA PHE A 680 20.56 -2.71 2.85
C PHE A 680 20.07 -1.63 1.90
N ARG A 681 18.74 -1.51 1.81
CA ARG A 681 18.04 -0.47 1.06
C ARG A 681 17.09 0.31 1.94
N TYR A 682 16.97 1.59 1.66
CA TYR A 682 15.94 2.43 2.25
C TYR A 682 14.61 2.21 1.52
N ARG A 683 13.52 2.36 2.25
CA ARG A 683 12.19 2.37 1.66
C ARG A 683 12.06 3.56 0.71
N LEU A 684 11.60 3.31 -0.51
CA LEU A 684 11.26 4.37 -1.45
C LEU A 684 10.07 5.17 -0.93
N VAL A 685 10.12 6.50 -1.09
CA VAL A 685 9.03 7.41 -0.75
C VAL A 685 8.63 8.20 -1.99
N HIS A 686 7.40 8.00 -2.41
CA HIS A 686 6.80 8.77 -3.50
C HIS A 686 5.88 9.85 -2.94
N PHE A 687 5.74 10.93 -3.67
CA PHE A 687 4.75 11.98 -3.43
C PHE A 687 4.55 12.79 -4.69
N ASP A 688 3.32 13.24 -4.92
CA ASP A 688 2.99 14.26 -5.88
C ASP A 688 3.35 13.93 -7.34
N ASN A 689 2.63 12.97 -7.92
CA ASN A 689 2.90 12.48 -9.27
C ASN A 689 2.81 13.60 -10.34
N GLU A 690 3.78 13.62 -11.28
CA GLU A 690 3.80 14.47 -12.47
C GLU A 690 3.03 13.87 -13.67
N SER A 691 2.21 12.87 -13.47
CA SER A 691 1.59 12.04 -14.52
C SER A 691 0.73 12.78 -15.56
N ASN A 692 0.41 14.04 -15.33
CA ASN A 692 -0.31 14.89 -16.29
C ASN A 692 0.50 15.31 -17.53
N LYS A 693 1.73 14.83 -17.69
CA LYS A 693 2.46 15.00 -18.96
C LYS A 693 1.85 14.10 -20.02
N ARG A 694 1.05 14.66 -20.90
CA ARG A 694 0.57 13.97 -22.12
C ARG A 694 1.79 13.41 -22.85
N LEU A 695 1.86 12.09 -22.96
CA LEU A 695 2.89 11.42 -23.71
C LEU A 695 2.81 11.85 -25.18
N SER A 696 3.98 12.09 -25.79
CA SER A 696 4.04 12.25 -27.23
C SER A 696 3.65 10.94 -27.91
N VAL A 697 3.07 10.99 -29.10
CA VAL A 697 2.70 9.82 -29.91
C VAL A 697 3.91 8.87 -30.10
N LEU A 698 5.13 9.41 -30.18
CA LEU A 698 6.38 8.67 -30.27
C LEU A 698 6.71 7.89 -28.98
N ALA A 699 6.49 8.50 -27.82
CA ALA A 699 6.69 7.82 -26.53
C ALA A 699 5.65 6.70 -26.35
N THR A 700 4.40 6.93 -26.76
CA THR A 700 3.33 5.91 -26.77
C THR A 700 3.67 4.73 -27.69
N ALA A 701 4.16 4.99 -28.89
CA ALA A 701 4.60 3.95 -29.82
C ALA A 701 5.79 3.15 -29.27
N GLY A 702 6.75 3.83 -28.64
CA GLY A 702 7.89 3.19 -27.96
C GLY A 702 7.47 2.27 -26.83
N ARG A 703 6.46 2.66 -26.03
CA ARG A 703 5.86 1.83 -24.98
C ARG A 703 5.23 0.56 -25.55
N VAL A 704 4.38 0.69 -26.56
CA VAL A 704 3.71 -0.47 -27.19
C VAL A 704 4.73 -1.49 -27.69
N VAL A 705 5.77 -1.03 -28.37
CA VAL A 705 6.84 -1.89 -28.88
C VAL A 705 7.64 -2.51 -27.69
N GLY A 706 7.97 -1.72 -26.68
CA GLY A 706 8.72 -2.17 -25.51
C GLY A 706 7.99 -3.24 -24.72
N VAL A 707 6.70 -3.03 -24.41
CA VAL A 707 5.86 -4.02 -23.70
C VAL A 707 5.66 -5.26 -24.56
N GLY A 708 5.45 -5.12 -25.86
CA GLY A 708 5.33 -6.25 -26.79
C GLY A 708 6.58 -7.13 -26.81
N VAL A 709 7.77 -6.53 -26.87
CA VAL A 709 9.05 -7.22 -26.81
C VAL A 709 9.25 -7.90 -25.45
N MET A 710 8.90 -7.23 -24.36
CA MET A 710 8.99 -7.77 -22.99
C MET A 710 8.11 -9.01 -22.84
N LEU A 711 6.82 -8.91 -23.19
CA LEU A 711 5.87 -10.03 -23.11
C LEU A 711 6.28 -11.19 -24.00
N ALA A 712 6.76 -10.92 -25.22
CA ALA A 712 7.27 -11.94 -26.12
C ALA A 712 8.51 -12.63 -25.56
N SER A 713 9.42 -11.89 -24.92
CA SER A 713 10.65 -12.40 -24.31
C SER A 713 10.35 -13.30 -23.11
N VAL A 714 9.44 -12.89 -22.24
CA VAL A 714 8.97 -13.70 -21.11
C VAL A 714 8.25 -14.96 -21.64
N GLY A 715 7.31 -14.81 -22.57
CA GLY A 715 6.57 -15.94 -23.15
C GLY A 715 7.48 -16.96 -23.84
N LEU A 716 8.48 -16.50 -24.59
CA LEU A 716 9.48 -17.36 -25.25
C LEU A 716 10.41 -18.03 -24.24
N SER A 717 10.84 -17.31 -23.19
CA SER A 717 11.65 -17.86 -22.10
C SER A 717 10.92 -19.01 -21.39
N VAL A 718 9.67 -18.80 -21.03
CA VAL A 718 8.82 -19.83 -20.40
C VAL A 718 8.58 -21.00 -21.34
N LYS A 719 8.21 -20.75 -22.60
CA LYS A 719 7.89 -21.79 -23.58
C LYS A 719 9.10 -22.65 -23.95
N ARG A 720 10.28 -22.05 -24.09
CA ARG A 720 11.51 -22.73 -24.47
C ARG A 720 12.38 -23.18 -23.28
N ARG A 721 12.03 -22.79 -22.06
CA ARG A 721 12.83 -22.96 -20.85
C ARG A 721 14.28 -22.46 -21.03
N ASP A 722 14.45 -21.41 -21.84
CA ASP A 722 15.74 -20.80 -22.14
C ASP A 722 15.80 -19.37 -21.56
N PRO A 723 16.54 -19.15 -20.46
CA PRO A 723 16.64 -17.85 -19.81
C PRO A 723 17.31 -16.78 -20.69
N ARG A 724 18.03 -17.15 -21.75
CA ARG A 724 18.63 -16.19 -22.70
C ARG A 724 17.60 -15.35 -23.43
N MET A 725 16.37 -15.86 -23.55
CA MET A 725 15.27 -15.11 -24.14
C MET A 725 14.81 -13.92 -23.29
N LEU A 726 15.18 -13.86 -22.00
CA LEU A 726 14.95 -12.70 -21.14
C LEU A 726 15.83 -11.50 -21.48
N LEU A 727 16.89 -11.66 -22.30
CA LEU A 727 17.63 -10.52 -22.86
C LEU A 727 16.75 -9.54 -23.63
N GLY A 728 15.61 -10.00 -24.14
CA GLY A 728 14.62 -9.12 -24.76
C GLY A 728 13.97 -8.12 -23.82
N LEU A 729 14.04 -8.34 -22.49
CA LEU A 729 13.60 -7.37 -21.47
C LEU A 729 14.44 -6.08 -21.50
N PHE A 730 15.69 -6.18 -21.95
CA PHE A 730 16.63 -5.06 -22.01
C PHE A 730 16.68 -4.36 -23.37
N LEU A 731 16.08 -4.94 -24.42
CA LEU A 731 16.05 -4.32 -25.76
C LEU A 731 15.42 -2.91 -25.78
N PRO A 732 14.35 -2.63 -25.01
CA PRO A 732 13.80 -1.27 -24.96
C PRO A 732 14.77 -0.23 -24.42
N SER A 733 15.59 -0.57 -23.42
CA SER A 733 16.59 0.35 -22.86
C SER A 733 17.79 0.54 -23.77
N LEU A 734 18.15 -0.47 -24.57
CA LEU A 734 19.22 -0.38 -25.58
C LEU A 734 18.77 0.37 -26.83
N ALA A 735 17.50 0.29 -27.21
CA ALA A 735 16.95 0.99 -28.37
C ALA A 735 16.69 2.51 -28.13
N ARG A 736 16.68 2.93 -26.89
CA ARG A 736 16.37 4.32 -26.47
C ARG A 736 17.32 5.38 -27.06
N PRO A 737 18.65 5.22 -27.01
CA PRO A 737 19.59 6.19 -27.61
C PRO A 737 19.40 6.32 -29.12
N LEU A 738 18.94 5.26 -29.78
CA LEU A 738 18.67 5.23 -31.21
C LEU A 738 17.36 5.93 -31.61
N LEU A 739 16.33 5.87 -30.73
CA LEU A 739 15.00 6.40 -31.02
C LEU A 739 14.83 7.87 -30.59
N SER A 740 15.61 8.35 -29.62
CA SER A 740 15.47 9.72 -29.10
C SER A 740 16.22 10.80 -29.90
N GLY A 741 17.17 10.44 -30.78
CA GLY A 741 17.94 11.39 -31.59
C GLY A 741 18.77 12.40 -30.77
N LYS A 742 18.81 12.29 -29.44
CA LYS A 742 19.57 13.15 -28.52
C LYS A 742 20.68 12.38 -27.84
N VAL A 743 21.90 12.73 -28.16
CA VAL A 743 23.12 12.21 -27.51
C VAL A 743 23.47 13.13 -26.34
N GLY A 744 22.74 12.99 -25.25
CA GLY A 744 23.05 13.69 -24.01
C GLY A 744 22.76 12.75 -22.83
N LEU A 745 23.80 12.15 -22.28
CA LEU A 745 23.75 11.08 -21.28
C LEU A 745 23.24 11.46 -19.88
N PRO A 746 23.34 12.71 -19.35
CA PRO A 746 22.94 13.00 -17.97
C PRO A 746 21.44 12.99 -17.71
N GLU A 747 20.59 13.24 -18.73
CA GLU A 747 19.13 13.26 -18.57
C GLU A 747 18.46 11.89 -18.72
N ILE A 748 19.21 10.87 -19.09
CA ILE A 748 18.66 9.53 -19.39
C ILE A 748 18.34 8.74 -18.10
N SER A 749 19.05 8.99 -17.01
CA SER A 749 18.88 8.29 -15.74
C SER A 749 17.61 8.65 -14.96
N ALA A 750 16.93 9.74 -15.35
CA ALA A 750 15.76 10.25 -14.66
C ALA A 750 14.39 9.90 -15.31
N PHE A 751 14.39 9.11 -16.40
CA PHE A 751 13.16 8.84 -17.16
C PHE A 751 12.96 7.35 -17.43
N ASP A 752 11.81 6.81 -17.03
CA ASP A 752 11.36 5.48 -17.45
C ASP A 752 11.01 5.51 -18.95
N PRO A 753 11.71 4.71 -19.78
CA PRO A 753 11.45 4.67 -21.22
C PRO A 753 10.10 4.06 -21.59
N LEU A 754 9.52 3.25 -20.71
CA LEU A 754 8.24 2.58 -20.95
C LEU A 754 7.06 3.47 -20.61
N THR A 755 7.16 4.26 -19.56
CA THR A 755 6.06 5.08 -19.08
C THR A 755 6.22 6.57 -19.36
N GLY A 756 7.41 7.04 -19.71
CA GLY A 756 7.72 8.47 -19.87
C GLY A 756 7.66 9.26 -18.58
N ILE A 757 7.56 8.58 -17.43
CA ILE A 757 7.53 9.15 -16.09
C ILE A 757 8.97 9.25 -15.59
N ALA A 758 9.29 10.31 -14.86
CA ALA A 758 10.56 10.38 -14.14
C ALA A 758 10.62 9.23 -13.13
N LEU A 759 11.60 8.33 -13.33
CA LEU A 759 11.84 7.29 -12.35
C LEU A 759 12.20 7.96 -11.02
N PRO A 760 11.64 7.52 -9.91
CA PRO A 760 12.22 7.85 -8.62
C PRO A 760 13.66 7.34 -8.66
N MET A 761 14.61 8.22 -8.38
CA MET A 761 16.00 7.82 -8.28
C MET A 761 16.13 7.02 -7.00
N VAL A 762 16.69 5.82 -7.11
CA VAL A 762 16.95 4.94 -5.98
C VAL A 762 18.29 5.31 -5.36
N GLY A 763 18.42 5.28 -4.03
CA GLY A 763 19.67 5.51 -3.33
C GLY A 763 20.01 6.95 -3.01
N GLY A 764 21.30 7.33 -3.07
CA GLY A 764 21.78 8.65 -2.68
C GLY A 764 21.10 9.80 -3.42
N ALA A 765 20.82 9.63 -4.70
CA ALA A 765 20.08 10.61 -5.49
C ALA A 765 18.61 10.73 -5.09
N ALA A 766 17.97 9.66 -4.61
CA ALA A 766 16.64 9.74 -4.00
C ALA A 766 16.67 10.58 -2.72
N LEU A 767 17.67 10.37 -1.86
CA LEU A 767 17.91 11.18 -0.66
C LEU A 767 18.16 12.65 -1.01
N ASP A 768 18.93 12.95 -2.06
CA ASP A 768 19.21 14.33 -2.47
C ASP A 768 17.98 15.01 -3.08
N ASN A 769 17.18 14.29 -3.85
CA ASN A 769 15.88 14.79 -4.33
C ASN A 769 14.90 15.03 -3.17
N LEU A 770 14.90 14.16 -2.17
CA LEU A 770 14.07 14.32 -0.98
C LEU A 770 14.50 15.53 -0.13
N ARG A 771 15.80 15.80 -0.01
CA ARG A 771 16.36 17.02 0.63
C ARG A 771 15.90 18.31 -0.02
N ALA A 772 15.66 18.30 -1.33
CA ALA A 772 15.20 19.48 -2.09
C ALA A 772 13.71 19.83 -1.86
N PHE A 773 12.93 19.00 -1.16
CA PHE A 773 11.46 19.11 -1.09
C PHE A 773 10.89 19.29 0.31
N THR A 774 11.68 19.59 1.32
CA THR A 774 11.16 19.89 2.66
C THR A 774 10.54 21.28 2.73
N CYS A 775 9.42 21.40 3.41
CA CYS A 775 8.52 22.56 3.41
C CYS A 775 8.50 23.37 4.70
N GLU A 776 9.51 23.34 5.52
CA GLU A 776 9.54 24.20 6.70
C GLU A 776 10.12 25.58 6.33
N PRO A 777 9.38 26.69 6.55
CA PRO A 777 9.91 28.02 6.35
C PRO A 777 11.02 28.25 7.37
N GLY A 778 12.26 28.14 6.95
CA GLY A 778 13.42 28.39 7.80
C GLY A 778 14.40 27.25 7.92
N ASP A 779 14.09 26.05 7.42
CA ASP A 779 15.08 24.98 7.30
C ASP A 779 16.09 25.35 6.21
N LYS A 780 17.27 25.78 6.67
CA LYS A 780 18.38 26.00 5.75
C LYS A 780 18.85 24.65 5.25
N VAL A 781 18.66 24.39 3.98
CA VAL A 781 19.20 23.24 3.23
C VAL A 781 20.70 23.03 3.49
N GLU A 782 21.42 24.07 3.86
CA GLU A 782 22.83 24.05 4.22
C GLU A 782 23.18 23.21 5.46
N GLN A 783 22.23 22.95 6.38
CA GLN A 783 22.53 22.17 7.60
C GLN A 783 22.40 20.65 7.39
N ILE A 784 21.71 20.21 6.35
CA ILE A 784 21.57 18.79 6.02
C ILE A 784 22.70 18.32 5.08
N GLY A 785 23.32 19.23 4.37
CA GLY A 785 24.29 18.96 3.30
C GLY A 785 25.73 18.67 3.71
N GLN A 786 26.10 18.76 5.00
CA GLN A 786 27.46 18.45 5.47
C GLN A 786 27.48 17.15 6.28
N LEU A 787 27.14 16.04 5.65
CA LEU A 787 27.71 14.77 6.11
C LEU A 787 29.21 14.78 5.71
N PRO A 788 30.12 14.39 6.62
CA PRO A 788 31.50 14.24 6.25
C PRO A 788 31.62 13.29 5.07
N PRO A 789 32.52 13.51 4.12
CA PRO A 789 32.73 12.59 3.02
C PRO A 789 32.93 11.18 3.60
N PRO A 790 32.36 10.15 2.97
CA PRO A 790 32.51 8.77 3.43
C PRO A 790 34.01 8.52 3.62
N PRO A 791 34.43 7.84 4.70
CA PRO A 791 35.81 7.47 4.85
C PRO A 791 36.22 6.67 3.60
N PRO A 792 37.40 6.90 3.04
CA PRO A 792 37.84 6.14 1.88
C PRO A 792 37.67 4.66 2.22
N LEU A 793 36.96 3.92 1.33
CA LEU A 793 36.75 2.47 1.44
C LEU A 793 38.10 1.88 1.88
N ALA A 794 38.08 1.15 2.99
CA ALA A 794 39.30 0.58 3.52
C ALA A 794 39.99 -0.22 2.40
N VAL A 795 41.26 0.04 2.17
CA VAL A 795 42.09 -0.54 1.08
C VAL A 795 41.98 -2.07 1.02
N ALA A 796 41.55 -2.73 2.11
CA ALA A 796 41.28 -4.16 2.18
C ALA A 796 40.04 -4.61 1.35
N ALA A 797 38.99 -3.77 1.20
CA ALA A 797 37.85 -4.09 0.37
C ALA A 797 38.18 -4.05 -1.13
N VAL A 798 39.08 -3.16 -1.54
CA VAL A 798 39.55 -3.00 -2.93
C VAL A 798 40.39 -4.22 -3.39
N GLN A 799 40.87 -5.03 -2.47
CA GLN A 799 41.70 -6.21 -2.78
C GLN A 799 40.91 -7.52 -2.87
N SER A 800 39.56 -7.50 -2.68
CA SER A 800 38.78 -8.73 -2.86
C SER A 800 38.74 -9.10 -4.34
N PRO A 801 39.00 -10.38 -4.69
CA PRO A 801 38.91 -10.86 -6.08
C PRO A 801 37.55 -10.59 -6.72
N ALA A 802 36.50 -10.64 -5.95
CA ALA A 802 35.12 -10.36 -6.40
C ALA A 802 34.94 -8.89 -6.81
N LEU A 803 35.42 -7.93 -6.02
CA LEU A 803 35.35 -6.50 -6.36
C LEU A 803 36.20 -6.16 -7.59
N GLN A 804 37.36 -6.81 -7.75
CA GLN A 804 38.19 -6.64 -8.96
C GLN A 804 37.50 -7.17 -10.20
N GLN A 805 36.73 -8.26 -10.12
CA GLN A 805 35.92 -8.78 -11.22
C GLN A 805 34.75 -7.84 -11.56
N VAL A 806 34.13 -7.24 -10.57
CA VAL A 806 33.04 -6.27 -10.75
C VAL A 806 33.57 -4.99 -11.43
N LEU A 807 34.68 -4.44 -10.93
CA LEU A 807 35.33 -3.27 -11.55
C LEU A 807 35.76 -3.56 -13.00
N LEU A 808 36.22 -4.78 -13.27
CA LEU A 808 36.60 -5.19 -14.61
C LEU A 808 35.39 -5.33 -15.54
N ALA A 809 34.26 -5.87 -15.03
CA ALA A 809 33.00 -5.94 -15.75
C ALA A 809 32.47 -4.53 -16.08
N GLN A 810 32.54 -3.60 -15.10
CA GLN A 810 32.15 -2.21 -15.31
C GLN A 810 33.01 -1.52 -16.40
N GLN A 811 34.31 -1.64 -16.32
CA GLN A 811 35.22 -1.09 -17.33
C GLN A 811 34.94 -1.68 -18.72
N THR A 812 34.57 -2.95 -18.78
CA THR A 812 34.16 -3.62 -20.02
C THR A 812 32.88 -3.03 -20.60
N VAL A 813 31.88 -2.74 -19.77
CA VAL A 813 30.64 -2.07 -20.18
C VAL A 813 30.91 -0.64 -20.67
N GLU A 814 31.77 0.12 -19.98
CA GLU A 814 32.16 1.46 -20.42
C GLU A 814 32.92 1.45 -21.76
N ALA A 815 33.82 0.51 -21.96
CA ALA A 815 34.49 0.32 -23.23
C ALA A 815 33.54 -0.07 -24.37
N LEU A 816 32.54 -0.91 -24.08
CA LEU A 816 31.45 -1.24 -25.02
C LEU A 816 30.60 -0.03 -25.36
N LYS A 817 30.22 0.78 -24.37
CA LYS A 817 29.48 2.04 -24.59
C LYS A 817 30.25 3.03 -25.46
N ALA A 818 31.56 3.13 -25.20
CA ALA A 818 32.45 4.02 -25.95
C ALA A 818 32.82 3.47 -27.35
N ARG A 819 32.42 2.23 -27.70
CA ARG A 819 32.88 1.50 -28.88
C ARG A 819 34.41 1.41 -29.00
N ASP A 820 35.10 1.38 -27.86
CA ASP A 820 36.56 1.30 -27.81
C ASP A 820 36.99 -0.19 -27.77
N LEU A 821 37.12 -0.74 -28.99
CA LEU A 821 37.54 -2.14 -29.20
C LEU A 821 38.94 -2.42 -28.65
N GLY A 822 39.83 -1.41 -28.59
CA GLY A 822 41.18 -1.56 -28.07
C GLY A 822 41.18 -1.74 -26.54
N SER A 823 40.42 -0.90 -25.82
CA SER A 823 40.22 -1.04 -24.37
C SER A 823 39.48 -2.33 -24.03
N LEU A 824 38.50 -2.74 -24.82
CA LEU A 824 37.77 -3.99 -24.63
C LEU A 824 38.69 -5.23 -24.70
N ALA A 825 39.55 -5.29 -25.69
CA ALA A 825 40.52 -6.37 -25.81
C ALA A 825 41.52 -6.42 -24.65
N GLY A 826 41.96 -5.25 -24.16
CA GLY A 826 42.83 -5.15 -23.00
C GLY A 826 42.19 -5.56 -21.68
N LEU A 827 40.88 -5.28 -21.52
CA LEU A 827 40.11 -5.66 -20.33
C LEU A 827 39.81 -7.17 -20.29
N VAL A 828 39.49 -7.75 -21.45
CA VAL A 828 39.32 -9.23 -21.57
C VAL A 828 40.63 -9.96 -21.25
N ALA A 829 41.76 -9.50 -21.78
CA ALA A 829 43.07 -10.06 -21.47
C ALA A 829 43.43 -9.93 -19.96
N LYS A 830 43.06 -8.81 -19.33
CA LYS A 830 43.29 -8.58 -17.89
C LYS A 830 42.39 -9.48 -17.05
N ALA A 831 41.17 -9.77 -17.49
CA ALA A 831 40.26 -10.72 -16.83
C ALA A 831 40.82 -12.15 -16.86
N GLU A 832 41.45 -12.54 -17.95
CA GLU A 832 42.09 -13.86 -18.09
C GLU A 832 43.28 -14.02 -17.16
N LEU A 833 44.07 -12.96 -16.96
CA LEU A 833 45.25 -12.97 -16.09
C LEU A 833 44.91 -13.02 -14.57
N THR A 834 43.68 -12.65 -14.20
CA THR A 834 43.24 -12.65 -12.81
C THR A 834 42.56 -13.96 -12.38
N GLN A 835 42.41 -14.92 -13.30
CA GLN A 835 41.82 -16.23 -12.96
C GLN A 835 42.89 -17.13 -12.31
N THR A 836 42.54 -17.70 -11.15
CA THR A 836 43.30 -18.79 -10.54
C THR A 836 43.07 -20.08 -11.36
N PRO A 837 44.08 -20.95 -11.50
CA PRO A 837 44.05 -22.10 -12.41
C PRO A 837 43.00 -23.21 -12.13
N ALA A 838 42.14 -23.04 -11.15
CA ALA A 838 41.16 -24.06 -10.72
C ALA A 838 39.69 -23.62 -10.86
N ALA A 839 39.38 -22.41 -11.32
CA ALA A 839 38.00 -21.96 -11.47
C ALA A 839 37.56 -22.05 -12.94
N ALA A 840 36.39 -22.64 -13.19
CA ALA A 840 35.75 -22.62 -14.51
C ALA A 840 35.55 -21.16 -14.98
N THR A 841 35.85 -20.90 -16.27
CA THR A 841 35.68 -19.57 -16.86
C THR A 841 34.27 -19.04 -16.57
N PRO A 842 34.10 -17.87 -15.91
CA PRO A 842 32.79 -17.31 -15.65
C PRO A 842 31.98 -17.18 -16.93
N ALA A 843 30.72 -17.52 -16.90
CA ALA A 843 29.83 -17.54 -18.08
C ALA A 843 29.77 -16.19 -18.82
N TRP A 844 29.93 -15.06 -18.10
CA TRP A 844 29.98 -13.70 -18.71
C TRP A 844 31.24 -13.47 -19.52
N LEU A 845 32.38 -14.00 -19.07
CA LEU A 845 33.67 -13.88 -19.79
C LEU A 845 33.68 -14.74 -21.06
N GLN A 846 33.09 -15.97 -21.01
CA GLN A 846 32.91 -16.78 -22.20
C GLN A 846 32.02 -16.11 -23.23
N ARG A 847 30.94 -15.44 -22.76
CA ARG A 847 30.03 -14.71 -23.66
C ARG A 847 30.64 -13.43 -24.27
N GLY A 848 31.52 -12.73 -23.52
CA GLY A 848 32.31 -11.63 -24.06
C GLY A 848 33.20 -12.10 -25.21
N LYS A 849 33.80 -13.30 -25.10
CA LYS A 849 34.57 -13.93 -26.15
C LYS A 849 33.72 -14.32 -27.35
N ASP A 850 32.59 -15.02 -27.10
CA ASP A 850 31.67 -15.44 -28.15
C ASP A 850 31.10 -14.27 -28.95
N LEU A 851 30.88 -13.13 -28.26
CA LEU A 851 30.42 -11.89 -28.91
C LEU A 851 31.53 -11.24 -29.74
N MET A 852 32.79 -11.24 -29.27
CA MET A 852 33.93 -10.71 -29.99
C MET A 852 34.31 -11.58 -31.22
N GLU A 853 34.09 -12.89 -31.15
CA GLU A 853 34.27 -13.79 -32.31
C GLU A 853 33.15 -13.69 -33.34
N SER A 854 31.97 -13.17 -32.92
CA SER A 854 30.81 -13.00 -33.83
C SER A 854 30.74 -11.63 -34.49
N LEU A 855 31.58 -10.66 -34.05
CA LEU A 855 31.74 -9.33 -34.64
C LEU A 855 32.97 -9.29 -35.54
#